data_5d478b446510edd2c36e00fa91246607
#
_entry.id   5d478b446510edd2c36e00fa91246607
#
_cell.length_a   1.000
_cell.length_b   1.000
_cell.length_c   1.000
_cell.angle_alpha   90.00
_cell.angle_beta   90.00
_cell.angle_gamma   90.00
#
_symmetry.space_group_name_H-M   'P 1'
#
loop_
_entity.id
_entity.type
_entity.pdbx_description
1 polymer ?
#
loop_
_entity_poly.entity_id
_entity_poly.type
_entity_poly.pdbx_seq_one_letter_code
_entity_poly.pdbx_strand_id
1 'polypeptide(L)'
;MLQINMADVMNVIGSLTPYLIAIGVLFALALIITFAVNKKTVKEVATRKIVHSESWLVALVGIVVAVSMMLTGPLSTLLNNATTTKYMLSDTTVSKANELAKEVQSEAITMLKNDDSNLPLSNKKVNVFGWGSTNPVYGGTGSGSMSDQYETVSMLDGMKQAGIETNSELTKLYTDYRKDRPVVAMWSQDWTLPEVPAKQYSDKLISDAKDFSDEAVITITRVGGEGADLPTNMKAKGITYNNNSKDYEDFKDGEHFLQLSQTERDMIDLVTKNFKKVTLVYNGANAFQFDFLSQYPQIKSVLWCPPAGQTGFSALGEVLAGDVNPSGKTSDTFAKDLTKTAVFNNTDGTAAGNASSVGTNGKFTYDNADDLTASYMGFSGDKVTVTPTFVNYVESIYVGYKFYETAADEGLINYDDTVMFPFGYGLSYTTFKQEMGKVSYKNGKISFDVTVTNTGDKAGKDVVEVYYNPPYTDGGIEKASKNLVAFEKTKKLEPGASQTVKIEFDDDDMASYDQKDAKAYVLEQGDYDISIQSDSHHVIDHQKVTVKDTVTYNSDSNTHNGDAVAATNEFDYAAGDVTYLSRAGHFANYAKATAAPTNFSMSDEAKAEFTNNSNYDPKKYDNDSDEMPTTGAKNGLKLYQMYGKDYDDADWDKLLDQLTFDDMDNLIANGGYGTPAVKSVGKIQLTDADGPASLNNNFTGVGSIGFPASTAFACTWNRDLAKQFGEMIGDMAHDMHVAGWYAPAMNIHRSAFSGRTFEYFSEDSLLSGAMASNEIAGAKSKGVYSFMKHFALNDQETNRTNMVCTWANEQSIRETYLKPFEMSVKEGGAQAVMSSFNYIGYTYAGASSNLLQTVLRGEWGFKGFVLTDYFGGYGYQNADQEVRAGNDSMLATTKITNHITDKSATSVKAMRQAAHNILYTAANSWQYANGEPKVATPIWKTAMYVAWGVTAVLVIGLEIVAIKRYLNRKKAVATVESAAEPVAAGPANAE
;
A
#
# COMPACT_ATOMS: atom_id res chain seq x y z
N MET A 1 15.16 -2.33 -8.76
CA MET A 1 16.17 -3.43 -8.69
C MET A 1 15.68 -4.43 -7.67
N LEU A 2 15.47 -5.69 -8.03
CA LEU A 2 15.05 -6.76 -7.10
C LEU A 2 16.02 -6.79 -5.91
N GLN A 3 15.58 -6.37 -4.75
CA GLN A 3 16.32 -6.62 -3.51
C GLN A 3 16.07 -8.08 -3.13
N ILE A 4 17.11 -8.90 -3.26
CA ILE A 4 17.04 -10.32 -2.88
C ILE A 4 16.94 -10.36 -1.35
N ASN A 5 15.76 -10.73 -0.87
CA ASN A 5 15.52 -10.98 0.53
C ASN A 5 16.22 -12.30 0.95
N MET A 6 17.21 -12.22 1.82
CA MET A 6 17.98 -13.40 2.24
C MET A 6 17.12 -14.40 3.02
N ALA A 7 16.09 -13.95 3.73
CA ALA A 7 15.15 -14.84 4.40
C ALA A 7 14.36 -15.67 3.39
N ASP A 8 13.92 -15.07 2.28
CA ASP A 8 13.26 -15.81 1.21
C ASP A 8 14.20 -16.83 0.56
N VAL A 9 15.46 -16.47 0.37
CA VAL A 9 16.48 -17.40 -0.12
C VAL A 9 16.64 -18.59 0.85
N MET A 10 16.72 -18.33 2.15
CA MET A 10 16.84 -19.40 3.16
C MET A 10 15.58 -20.25 3.26
N ASN A 11 14.41 -19.66 3.14
CA ASN A 11 13.14 -20.39 3.11
C ASN A 11 13.02 -21.26 1.85
N VAL A 12 13.42 -20.74 0.68
CA VAL A 12 13.53 -21.54 -0.56
C VAL A 12 14.46 -22.73 -0.33
N ILE A 13 15.67 -22.51 0.21
CA ILE A 13 16.61 -23.59 0.53
C ILE A 13 15.97 -24.60 1.51
N GLY A 14 15.28 -24.13 2.53
CA GLY A 14 14.56 -24.98 3.49
C GLY A 14 13.52 -25.87 2.81
N SER A 15 12.70 -25.31 1.93
CA SER A 15 11.68 -26.02 1.17
C SER A 15 12.27 -27.03 0.17
N LEU A 16 13.51 -26.85 -0.27
CA LEU A 16 14.22 -27.76 -1.17
C LEU A 16 14.92 -28.91 -0.42
N THR A 17 15.13 -28.79 0.88
CA THR A 17 15.91 -29.74 1.69
C THR A 17 15.46 -31.19 1.52
N PRO A 18 14.17 -31.57 1.55
CA PRO A 18 13.74 -32.97 1.35
C PRO A 18 14.18 -33.53 0.00
N TYR A 19 14.10 -32.74 -1.05
CA TYR A 19 14.48 -33.12 -2.41
C TYR A 19 16.00 -33.28 -2.55
N LEU A 20 16.76 -32.36 -1.95
CA LEU A 20 18.23 -32.41 -1.92
C LEU A 20 18.71 -33.65 -1.15
N ILE A 21 18.05 -34.00 -0.04
CA ILE A 21 18.34 -35.23 0.71
C ILE A 21 18.04 -36.44 -0.16
N ALA A 22 16.88 -36.48 -0.84
CA ALA A 22 16.52 -37.61 -1.74
C ALA A 22 17.57 -37.79 -2.85
N ILE A 23 18.03 -36.71 -3.49
CA ILE A 23 19.09 -36.72 -4.49
C ILE A 23 20.39 -37.26 -3.89
N GLY A 24 20.78 -36.76 -2.70
CA GLY A 24 21.97 -37.23 -2.00
C GLY A 24 21.92 -38.73 -1.66
N VAL A 25 20.77 -39.22 -1.19
CA VAL A 25 20.55 -40.64 -0.88
C VAL A 25 20.63 -41.52 -2.14
N LEU A 26 19.99 -41.14 -3.23
CA LEU A 26 20.04 -41.86 -4.49
C LEU A 26 21.47 -41.98 -5.04
N PHE A 27 22.22 -40.88 -4.99
CA PHE A 27 23.62 -40.85 -5.39
C PHE A 27 24.48 -41.73 -4.48
N ALA A 28 24.30 -41.62 -3.15
CA ALA A 28 25.04 -42.43 -2.19
C ALA A 28 24.76 -43.95 -2.36
N LEU A 29 23.50 -44.33 -2.59
CA LEU A 29 23.12 -45.72 -2.84
C LEU A 29 23.80 -46.24 -4.09
N ALA A 30 23.82 -45.50 -5.21
CA ALA A 30 24.50 -45.92 -6.43
C ALA A 30 26.02 -46.12 -6.20
N LEU A 31 26.64 -45.25 -5.43
CA LEU A 31 28.04 -45.37 -4.99
C LEU A 31 28.26 -46.61 -4.12
N ILE A 32 27.44 -46.81 -3.09
CA ILE A 32 27.54 -47.99 -2.21
C ILE A 32 27.41 -49.27 -3.01
N ILE A 33 26.45 -49.36 -3.93
CA ILE A 33 26.27 -50.54 -4.80
C ILE A 33 27.52 -50.72 -5.68
N THR A 34 28.08 -49.64 -6.21
CA THR A 34 29.30 -49.71 -7.04
C THR A 34 30.49 -50.25 -6.26
N PHE A 35 30.66 -49.90 -4.99
CA PHE A 35 31.75 -50.44 -4.15
C PHE A 35 31.43 -51.80 -3.53
N ALA A 36 30.20 -52.07 -3.13
CA ALA A 36 29.77 -53.33 -2.54
C ALA A 36 29.78 -54.49 -3.55
N VAL A 37 29.37 -54.20 -4.80
CA VAL A 37 29.35 -55.20 -5.90
C VAL A 37 30.72 -55.23 -6.60
N ASN A 38 31.68 -55.87 -5.95
CA ASN A 38 33.06 -55.96 -6.40
C ASN A 38 33.47 -57.42 -6.77
N LYS A 39 34.73 -57.64 -7.09
CA LYS A 39 35.24 -59.00 -7.48
C LYS A 39 35.14 -60.06 -6.37
N LYS A 40 35.10 -59.65 -5.09
CA LYS A 40 34.96 -60.53 -3.93
C LYS A 40 33.51 -60.96 -3.70
N THR A 41 32.57 -60.01 -3.91
CA THR A 41 31.14 -60.22 -3.67
C THR A 41 30.39 -60.82 -4.85
N VAL A 42 30.72 -60.40 -6.08
CA VAL A 42 30.13 -60.91 -7.32
C VAL A 42 31.26 -61.32 -8.30
N LYS A 43 31.51 -62.63 -8.39
CA LYS A 43 32.59 -63.17 -9.22
C LYS A 43 32.36 -62.96 -10.73
N GLU A 44 31.11 -63.08 -11.18
CA GLU A 44 30.72 -62.94 -12.58
C GLU A 44 30.82 -61.51 -13.06
N VAL A 45 31.71 -61.26 -14.06
CA VAL A 45 31.98 -59.87 -14.56
C VAL A 45 30.75 -59.29 -15.26
N ALA A 46 29.96 -60.08 -15.96
CA ALA A 46 28.77 -59.61 -16.65
C ALA A 46 27.73 -59.07 -15.66
N THR A 47 27.37 -59.86 -14.64
CA THR A 47 26.42 -59.50 -13.57
C THR A 47 26.90 -58.27 -12.79
N ARG A 48 28.19 -58.23 -12.40
CA ARG A 48 28.73 -57.06 -11.69
C ARG A 48 28.62 -55.78 -12.50
N LYS A 49 28.94 -55.79 -13.79
CA LYS A 49 28.90 -54.60 -14.64
C LYS A 49 27.47 -54.14 -14.98
N ILE A 50 26.52 -55.05 -15.14
CA ILE A 50 25.13 -54.66 -15.35
C ILE A 50 24.54 -54.07 -14.06
N VAL A 51 24.77 -54.64 -12.89
CA VAL A 51 24.30 -54.07 -11.63
C VAL A 51 24.84 -52.67 -11.40
N HIS A 52 26.11 -52.40 -11.74
CA HIS A 52 26.66 -51.05 -11.68
C HIS A 52 25.94 -50.11 -12.67
N SER A 53 25.68 -50.54 -13.90
CA SER A 53 24.98 -49.71 -14.90
C SER A 53 23.57 -49.40 -14.45
N GLU A 54 22.82 -50.43 -14.03
CA GLU A 54 21.43 -50.28 -13.57
C GLU A 54 21.31 -49.37 -12.33
N SER A 55 22.23 -49.51 -11.35
CA SER A 55 22.20 -48.65 -10.16
C SER A 55 22.39 -47.17 -10.47
N TRP A 56 23.24 -46.85 -11.44
CA TRP A 56 23.43 -45.48 -11.91
C TRP A 56 22.28 -44.97 -12.79
N LEU A 57 21.65 -45.80 -13.60
CA LEU A 57 20.48 -45.45 -14.41
C LEU A 57 19.27 -45.16 -13.50
N VAL A 58 19.04 -46.04 -12.49
CA VAL A 58 17.98 -45.81 -11.49
C VAL A 58 18.23 -44.52 -10.71
N ALA A 59 19.48 -44.28 -10.28
CA ALA A 59 19.81 -43.01 -9.60
C ALA A 59 19.57 -41.81 -10.50
N LEU A 60 19.96 -41.84 -11.76
CA LEU A 60 19.73 -40.78 -12.75
C LEU A 60 18.23 -40.48 -12.90
N VAL A 61 17.41 -41.49 -13.11
CA VAL A 61 15.95 -41.34 -13.22
C VAL A 61 15.36 -40.75 -11.94
N GLY A 62 15.74 -41.28 -10.78
CA GLY A 62 15.27 -40.77 -9.48
C GLY A 62 15.67 -39.32 -9.21
N ILE A 63 16.91 -38.96 -9.60
CA ILE A 63 17.38 -37.55 -9.48
C ILE A 63 16.56 -36.62 -10.41
N VAL A 64 16.30 -37.03 -11.66
CA VAL A 64 15.47 -36.23 -12.58
C VAL A 64 14.04 -36.09 -12.05
N VAL A 65 13.48 -37.15 -11.48
CA VAL A 65 12.16 -37.07 -10.82
C VAL A 65 12.20 -36.09 -9.62
N ALA A 66 13.19 -36.20 -8.74
CA ALA A 66 13.31 -35.34 -7.59
C ALA A 66 13.48 -33.85 -7.99
N VAL A 67 14.33 -33.56 -8.99
CA VAL A 67 14.50 -32.22 -9.55
C VAL A 67 13.17 -31.74 -10.17
N SER A 68 12.45 -32.58 -10.88
CA SER A 68 11.17 -32.20 -11.47
C SER A 68 10.12 -31.88 -10.42
N MET A 69 10.06 -32.67 -9.35
CA MET A 69 9.16 -32.39 -8.21
C MET A 69 9.54 -31.05 -7.52
N MET A 70 10.82 -30.75 -7.40
CA MET A 70 11.32 -29.51 -6.85
C MET A 70 10.90 -28.31 -7.72
N LEU A 71 11.05 -28.40 -9.04
CA LEU A 71 10.68 -27.35 -9.99
C LEU A 71 9.15 -27.15 -10.10
N THR A 72 8.37 -28.22 -10.06
CA THR A 72 6.90 -28.18 -10.19
C THR A 72 6.18 -28.00 -8.86
N GLY A 73 6.87 -28.14 -7.75
CA GLY A 73 6.40 -27.91 -6.39
C GLY A 73 6.89 -26.56 -5.84
N PRO A 74 7.83 -26.56 -4.87
CA PRO A 74 8.19 -25.37 -4.11
C PRO A 74 8.75 -24.22 -4.95
N LEU A 75 9.33 -24.49 -6.12
CA LEU A 75 9.87 -23.44 -7.00
C LEU A 75 8.89 -22.98 -8.08
N SER A 76 7.72 -23.60 -8.22
CA SER A 76 6.85 -23.37 -9.38
C SER A 76 6.34 -21.93 -9.47
N THR A 77 5.92 -21.33 -8.35
CA THR A 77 5.43 -19.96 -8.29
C THR A 77 6.53 -18.98 -8.62
N LEU A 78 7.70 -19.14 -7.98
CA LEU A 78 8.87 -18.29 -8.23
C LEU A 78 9.31 -18.37 -9.70
N LEU A 79 9.36 -19.58 -10.29
CA LEU A 79 9.74 -19.76 -11.70
C LEU A 79 8.70 -19.18 -12.65
N ASN A 80 7.41 -19.35 -12.35
CA ASN A 80 6.37 -18.75 -13.16
C ASN A 80 6.49 -17.22 -13.17
N ASN A 81 6.64 -16.60 -12.01
CA ASN A 81 6.77 -15.16 -11.88
C ASN A 81 8.08 -14.65 -12.56
N ALA A 82 9.21 -15.31 -12.31
CA ALA A 82 10.50 -14.91 -12.88
C ALA A 82 10.62 -15.11 -14.39
N THR A 83 9.82 -16.02 -14.98
CA THR A 83 9.84 -16.32 -16.43
C THR A 83 8.59 -15.82 -17.15
N THR A 84 7.75 -15.02 -16.50
CA THR A 84 6.60 -14.37 -17.13
C THR A 84 7.08 -13.48 -18.29
N THR A 85 6.32 -13.48 -19.38
CA THR A 85 6.58 -12.58 -20.51
C THR A 85 6.50 -11.13 -20.02
N LYS A 86 7.50 -10.34 -20.37
CA LYS A 86 7.50 -8.90 -20.09
C LYS A 86 6.59 -8.21 -21.09
N TYR A 87 5.42 -7.84 -20.64
CA TYR A 87 4.48 -7.05 -21.43
C TYR A 87 4.70 -5.57 -21.11
N MET A 88 4.91 -4.77 -22.15
CA MET A 88 5.08 -3.32 -22.05
C MET A 88 3.81 -2.61 -22.50
N LEU A 89 3.64 -1.38 -22.05
CA LEU A 89 2.54 -0.53 -22.49
C LEU A 89 2.61 -0.26 -23.98
N SER A 90 1.47 -0.18 -24.65
CA SER A 90 1.37 0.32 -26.02
C SER A 90 1.65 1.83 -26.07
N ASP A 91 2.16 2.34 -27.18
CA ASP A 91 2.41 3.77 -27.37
C ASP A 91 1.15 4.63 -27.12
N THR A 92 -0.02 4.10 -27.48
CA THR A 92 -1.31 4.77 -27.27
C THR A 92 -1.63 4.89 -25.77
N THR A 93 -1.40 3.83 -25.00
CA THR A 93 -1.60 3.83 -23.54
C THR A 93 -0.61 4.79 -22.88
N VAL A 94 0.67 4.77 -23.27
CA VAL A 94 1.70 5.69 -22.78
C VAL A 94 1.29 7.15 -23.00
N SER A 95 0.85 7.50 -24.21
CA SER A 95 0.42 8.87 -24.52
C SER A 95 -0.75 9.33 -23.66
N LYS A 96 -1.79 8.51 -23.56
CA LYS A 96 -2.99 8.83 -22.75
C LYS A 96 -2.67 8.93 -21.27
N ALA A 97 -1.84 8.02 -20.75
CA ALA A 97 -1.46 8.02 -19.34
C ALA A 97 -0.65 9.28 -18.99
N ASN A 98 0.28 9.70 -19.85
CA ASN A 98 1.05 10.93 -19.65
C ASN A 98 0.18 12.19 -19.72
N GLU A 99 -0.80 12.23 -20.63
CA GLU A 99 -1.76 13.36 -20.72
C GLU A 99 -2.61 13.44 -19.44
N LEU A 100 -3.15 12.32 -18.98
CA LEU A 100 -3.96 12.29 -17.76
C LEU A 100 -3.12 12.60 -16.50
N ALA A 101 -1.89 12.08 -16.40
CA ALA A 101 -0.99 12.39 -15.28
C ALA A 101 -0.68 13.89 -15.20
N LYS A 102 -0.47 14.54 -16.34
CA LYS A 102 -0.31 15.99 -16.41
C LYS A 102 -1.59 16.74 -16.01
N GLU A 103 -2.77 16.27 -16.47
CA GLU A 103 -4.06 16.89 -16.10
C GLU A 103 -4.30 16.81 -14.59
N VAL A 104 -4.08 15.64 -13.98
CA VAL A 104 -4.18 15.46 -12.53
C VAL A 104 -3.28 16.46 -11.79
N GLN A 105 -2.01 16.58 -12.19
CA GLN A 105 -1.10 17.52 -11.55
C GLN A 105 -1.51 18.98 -11.77
N SER A 106 -2.07 19.33 -12.93
CA SER A 106 -2.58 20.66 -13.22
C SER A 106 -3.69 21.09 -12.26
N GLU A 107 -4.53 20.12 -11.82
CA GLU A 107 -5.60 20.37 -10.86
C GLU A 107 -5.18 20.18 -9.40
N ALA A 108 -4.04 19.50 -9.16
CA ALA A 108 -3.51 19.25 -7.82
C ALA A 108 -2.65 20.38 -7.28
N ILE A 109 -1.92 21.11 -8.16
CA ILE A 109 -1.08 22.22 -7.69
C ILE A 109 -1.95 23.24 -6.98
N THR A 110 -1.64 23.45 -5.71
CA THR A 110 -2.40 24.32 -4.81
C THR A 110 -1.66 25.63 -4.57
N MET A 111 -2.29 26.74 -4.91
CA MET A 111 -1.73 28.06 -4.66
C MET A 111 -2.11 28.51 -3.24
N LEU A 112 -1.13 28.55 -2.34
CA LEU A 112 -1.32 28.87 -0.92
C LEU A 112 -1.21 30.39 -0.65
N LYS A 113 -0.50 31.12 -1.50
CA LYS A 113 -0.30 32.56 -1.36
C LYS A 113 -0.03 33.18 -2.73
N ASN A 114 -0.56 34.39 -2.99
CA ASN A 114 -0.26 35.16 -4.21
C ASN A 114 -0.46 36.67 -3.99
N ASP A 115 0.41 37.26 -3.16
CA ASP A 115 0.38 38.72 -2.88
C ASP A 115 0.79 39.53 -4.13
N ASP A 116 0.16 40.66 -4.29
CA ASP A 116 0.44 41.60 -5.36
C ASP A 116 0.30 41.00 -6.77
N SER A 117 -0.43 39.90 -6.92
CA SER A 117 -0.55 39.13 -8.18
C SER A 117 0.84 38.77 -8.75
N ASN A 118 1.75 38.30 -7.90
CA ASN A 118 3.12 37.96 -8.28
C ASN A 118 3.16 36.77 -9.26
N LEU A 119 2.19 35.84 -9.17
CA LEU A 119 1.96 34.80 -10.18
C LEU A 119 0.70 35.19 -11.00
N PRO A 120 0.67 34.80 -12.29
CA PRO A 120 1.73 34.12 -13.06
C PRO A 120 2.97 35.04 -13.25
N LEU A 121 4.14 34.42 -13.49
CA LEU A 121 5.40 35.11 -13.68
C LEU A 121 5.25 36.23 -14.75
N SER A 122 5.70 37.42 -14.44
CA SER A 122 5.64 38.55 -15.37
C SER A 122 6.70 38.49 -16.45
N ASN A 123 7.76 37.70 -16.22
CA ASN A 123 8.90 37.53 -17.11
C ASN A 123 9.06 36.06 -17.46
N LYS A 124 9.46 35.74 -18.69
CA LYS A 124 9.78 34.36 -19.11
C LYS A 124 11.22 33.96 -18.73
N LYS A 125 11.87 34.69 -17.83
CA LYS A 125 13.17 34.38 -17.24
C LYS A 125 13.09 34.36 -15.74
N VAL A 126 13.63 33.33 -15.09
CA VAL A 126 13.56 33.18 -13.64
C VAL A 126 14.83 32.56 -13.06
N ASN A 127 15.26 33.06 -11.91
CA ASN A 127 16.33 32.44 -11.11
C ASN A 127 15.74 31.36 -10.23
N VAL A 128 16.13 30.09 -10.38
CA VAL A 128 15.64 28.98 -9.57
C VAL A 128 16.69 28.63 -8.53
N PHE A 129 16.30 28.72 -7.26
CA PHE A 129 17.10 28.39 -6.09
C PHE A 129 16.55 27.15 -5.40
N GLY A 130 17.39 26.51 -4.61
CA GLY A 130 17.06 25.32 -3.85
C GLY A 130 17.48 24.03 -4.56
N TRP A 131 18.15 23.14 -3.82
CA TRP A 131 18.61 21.86 -4.32
C TRP A 131 17.45 21.02 -4.92
N GLY A 132 16.25 21.15 -4.37
CA GLY A 132 15.05 20.48 -4.87
C GLY A 132 14.74 20.76 -6.35
N SER A 133 15.21 21.87 -6.92
CA SER A 133 15.02 22.21 -8.34
C SER A 133 15.67 21.21 -9.30
N THR A 134 16.81 20.64 -8.90
CA THR A 134 17.55 19.63 -9.67
C THR A 134 17.27 18.20 -9.19
N ASN A 135 16.65 18.04 -8.02
CA ASN A 135 16.31 16.78 -7.41
C ASN A 135 14.86 16.79 -6.87
N PRO A 136 13.86 17.07 -7.70
CA PRO A 136 12.46 17.14 -7.26
C PRO A 136 11.92 15.77 -6.84
N VAL A 137 10.84 15.77 -6.06
CA VAL A 137 10.13 14.56 -5.65
C VAL A 137 9.04 14.23 -6.67
N TYR A 138 9.19 13.11 -7.36
CA TYR A 138 8.22 12.59 -8.32
C TYR A 138 7.16 11.71 -7.67
N GLY A 139 7.55 10.96 -6.63
CA GLY A 139 6.73 10.06 -5.84
C GLY A 139 7.45 9.71 -4.54
N GLY A 140 6.85 8.88 -3.69
CA GLY A 140 7.52 8.36 -2.51
C GLY A 140 8.47 7.20 -2.83
N THR A 141 9.04 6.61 -1.78
CA THR A 141 9.95 5.47 -1.87
C THR A 141 9.33 4.23 -1.21
N GLY A 142 9.78 3.03 -1.61
CA GLY A 142 9.23 1.75 -1.12
C GLY A 142 8.47 0.99 -2.20
N SER A 143 7.51 0.18 -1.82
CA SER A 143 6.68 -0.63 -2.73
C SER A 143 5.85 0.23 -3.68
N GLY A 144 5.39 1.41 -3.23
CA GLY A 144 4.68 2.41 -4.03
C GLY A 144 5.57 3.31 -4.90
N SER A 145 6.87 3.05 -5.02
CA SER A 145 7.77 3.85 -5.84
C SER A 145 7.47 3.70 -7.34
N MET A 146 7.74 4.77 -8.10
CA MET A 146 7.59 4.77 -9.55
C MET A 146 8.62 3.87 -10.24
N SER A 147 8.23 3.35 -11.43
CA SER A 147 9.16 2.69 -12.37
C SER A 147 10.08 3.71 -13.04
N ASP A 148 11.33 3.32 -13.27
CA ASP A 148 12.34 4.08 -14.02
C ASP A 148 12.37 3.75 -15.53
N GLN A 149 11.39 2.99 -16.02
CA GLN A 149 11.35 2.52 -17.41
C GLN A 149 10.86 3.57 -18.42
N TYR A 150 10.19 4.60 -17.93
CA TYR A 150 9.65 5.68 -18.75
C TYR A 150 10.32 7.01 -18.40
N GLU A 151 10.46 7.89 -19.43
CA GLU A 151 11.06 9.19 -19.24
C GLU A 151 10.25 10.06 -18.28
N THR A 152 10.96 10.79 -17.42
CA THR A 152 10.36 11.76 -16.50
C THR A 152 10.63 13.18 -16.99
N VAL A 153 9.67 14.05 -16.81
CA VAL A 153 9.84 15.50 -17.01
C VAL A 153 10.35 16.10 -15.69
N SER A 154 11.56 16.65 -15.69
CA SER A 154 12.09 17.35 -14.52
C SER A 154 11.38 18.69 -14.30
N MET A 155 11.52 19.28 -13.09
CA MET A 155 10.95 20.58 -12.77
C MET A 155 11.46 21.67 -13.74
N LEU A 156 12.76 21.67 -14.03
CA LEU A 156 13.35 22.65 -14.96
C LEU A 156 12.93 22.39 -16.40
N ASP A 157 12.76 21.12 -16.81
CA ASP A 157 12.24 20.82 -18.14
C ASP A 157 10.77 21.23 -18.29
N GLY A 158 9.95 21.05 -17.26
CA GLY A 158 8.57 21.57 -17.24
C GLY A 158 8.49 23.08 -17.40
N MET A 159 9.34 23.80 -16.70
CA MET A 159 9.46 25.27 -16.88
C MET A 159 9.87 25.61 -18.31
N LYS A 160 10.87 24.92 -18.86
CA LYS A 160 11.33 25.12 -20.23
C LYS A 160 10.25 24.80 -21.27
N GLN A 161 9.46 23.76 -21.09
CA GLN A 161 8.33 23.41 -21.96
C GLN A 161 7.29 24.53 -22.00
N ALA A 162 7.06 25.22 -20.88
CA ALA A 162 6.18 26.38 -20.76
C ALA A 162 6.83 27.69 -21.25
N GLY A 163 8.01 27.62 -21.85
CA GLY A 163 8.73 28.77 -22.41
C GLY A 163 9.43 29.63 -21.35
N ILE A 164 9.66 29.12 -20.15
CA ILE A 164 10.39 29.80 -19.07
C ILE A 164 11.87 29.44 -19.16
N GLU A 165 12.74 30.45 -19.32
CA GLU A 165 14.19 30.33 -19.30
C GLU A 165 14.70 30.38 -17.86
N THR A 166 15.43 29.37 -17.41
CA THR A 166 16.03 29.29 -16.09
C THR A 166 17.52 29.59 -16.11
N ASN A 167 18.05 30.14 -15.01
CA ASN A 167 19.46 30.50 -14.90
C ASN A 167 20.35 29.23 -14.84
N SER A 168 21.11 28.97 -15.90
CA SER A 168 21.96 27.79 -16.03
C SER A 168 23.14 27.72 -15.05
N GLU A 169 23.64 28.86 -14.58
CA GLU A 169 24.74 28.89 -13.61
C GLU A 169 24.26 28.43 -12.22
N LEU A 170 23.05 28.81 -11.84
CA LEU A 170 22.41 28.29 -10.62
C LEU A 170 22.13 26.79 -10.75
N THR A 171 21.56 26.34 -11.86
CA THR A 171 21.35 24.91 -12.12
C THR A 171 22.66 24.13 -11.99
N LYS A 172 23.75 24.68 -12.56
CA LYS A 172 25.08 24.06 -12.47
C LYS A 172 25.57 23.99 -11.03
N LEU A 173 25.40 25.04 -10.23
CA LEU A 173 25.81 25.06 -8.83
C LEU A 173 25.18 23.88 -8.05
N TYR A 174 23.85 23.72 -8.18
CA TYR A 174 23.13 22.64 -7.47
C TYR A 174 23.52 21.25 -7.97
N THR A 175 23.65 21.08 -9.28
CA THR A 175 24.06 19.80 -9.89
C THR A 175 25.48 19.42 -9.50
N ASP A 176 26.40 20.37 -9.44
CA ASP A 176 27.79 20.13 -9.05
C ASP A 176 27.92 19.84 -7.54
N TYR A 177 27.05 20.44 -6.71
CA TYR A 177 27.06 20.26 -5.27
C TYR A 177 26.66 18.83 -4.90
N ARG A 178 25.54 18.33 -5.42
CA ARG A 178 25.10 16.96 -5.23
C ARG A 178 24.15 16.53 -6.36
N LYS A 179 24.50 15.42 -7.01
CA LYS A 179 23.66 14.84 -8.06
C LYS A 179 22.58 13.92 -7.54
N ASP A 180 22.95 13.07 -6.57
CA ASP A 180 22.08 12.00 -6.10
C ASP A 180 21.27 12.43 -4.88
N ARG A 181 19.97 12.09 -4.92
CA ARG A 181 19.07 12.26 -3.78
C ARG A 181 19.45 11.31 -2.65
N PRO A 182 19.46 11.75 -1.38
CA PRO A 182 19.48 10.88 -0.24
C PRO A 182 18.31 9.89 -0.29
N VAL A 183 18.56 8.65 0.14
CA VAL A 183 17.56 7.59 0.08
C VAL A 183 16.83 7.50 1.42
N VAL A 184 15.52 7.70 1.37
CA VAL A 184 14.61 7.51 2.50
C VAL A 184 13.68 6.36 2.13
N ALA A 185 13.97 5.17 2.58
CA ALA A 185 13.21 3.97 2.26
C ALA A 185 13.37 2.91 3.35
N MET A 186 12.58 1.87 3.25
CA MET A 186 12.54 0.72 4.16
C MET A 186 13.92 0.18 4.58
N TRP A 187 14.90 0.19 3.67
CA TRP A 187 16.24 -0.39 3.88
C TRP A 187 17.34 0.64 4.04
N SER A 188 17.05 1.93 3.82
CA SER A 188 18.06 2.99 3.81
C SER A 188 17.42 4.31 4.19
N GLN A 189 17.90 4.94 5.24
CA GLN A 189 17.35 6.19 5.77
C GLN A 189 18.46 7.20 5.92
N ASP A 190 18.65 7.99 4.88
CA ASP A 190 19.51 9.17 4.88
C ASP A 190 18.63 10.43 4.86
N TRP A 191 18.52 11.10 6.01
CA TRP A 191 17.69 12.29 6.20
C TRP A 191 18.40 13.60 5.83
N THR A 192 19.49 13.50 5.09
CA THR A 192 20.24 14.66 4.61
C THR A 192 19.37 15.54 3.72
N LEU A 193 19.35 16.84 3.99
CA LEU A 193 18.79 17.87 3.10
C LEU A 193 19.96 18.65 2.49
N PRO A 194 20.46 18.26 1.29
CA PRO A 194 21.73 18.74 0.77
C PRO A 194 21.59 20.09 0.11
N GLU A 195 21.18 21.11 0.87
CA GLU A 195 21.12 22.49 0.36
C GLU A 195 22.52 23.13 0.33
N VAL A 196 22.73 24.02 -0.64
CA VAL A 196 24.02 24.68 -0.86
C VAL A 196 24.24 25.76 0.19
N PRO A 197 25.33 25.70 0.99
CA PRO A 197 25.63 26.74 1.97
C PRO A 197 25.78 28.13 1.33
N ALA A 198 25.23 29.15 1.97
CA ALA A 198 25.20 30.52 1.46
C ALA A 198 26.57 31.07 1.02
N LYS A 199 27.65 30.62 1.68
CA LYS A 199 29.03 31.00 1.33
C LYS A 199 29.50 30.51 -0.06
N GLN A 200 28.81 29.51 -0.66
CA GLN A 200 29.16 29.01 -1.99
C GLN A 200 28.56 29.84 -3.14
N TYR A 201 27.63 30.72 -2.83
CA TYR A 201 27.11 31.69 -3.80
C TYR A 201 28.07 32.87 -3.87
N SER A 202 28.89 32.93 -4.90
CA SER A 202 29.81 34.06 -5.10
C SER A 202 29.04 35.36 -5.37
N ASP A 203 29.61 36.47 -4.99
CA ASP A 203 29.04 37.84 -5.30
C ASP A 203 28.78 37.99 -6.80
N LYS A 204 29.68 37.42 -7.64
CA LYS A 204 29.52 37.43 -9.10
C LYS A 204 28.26 36.64 -9.52
N LEU A 205 28.07 35.44 -9.02
CA LEU A 205 26.91 34.60 -9.35
C LEU A 205 25.58 35.32 -8.97
N ILE A 206 25.54 35.95 -7.82
CA ILE A 206 24.34 36.71 -7.39
C ILE A 206 24.14 37.95 -8.24
N SER A 207 25.22 38.65 -8.59
CA SER A 207 25.14 39.82 -9.53
C SER A 207 24.61 39.41 -10.89
N ASP A 208 25.19 38.32 -11.47
CA ASP A 208 24.76 37.79 -12.78
C ASP A 208 23.30 37.30 -12.73
N ALA A 209 22.87 36.69 -11.62
CA ALA A 209 21.48 36.26 -11.42
C ALA A 209 20.51 37.45 -11.41
N LYS A 210 20.89 38.57 -10.77
CA LYS A 210 20.08 39.83 -10.77
C LYS A 210 20.00 40.45 -12.16
N ASP A 211 21.08 40.40 -12.93
CA ASP A 211 21.10 40.88 -14.31
C ASP A 211 20.28 39.94 -15.24
N PHE A 212 20.14 38.65 -14.90
CA PHE A 212 19.36 37.67 -15.64
C PHE A 212 17.84 37.86 -15.46
N SER A 213 17.37 38.06 -14.21
CA SER A 213 15.94 38.28 -13.87
C SER A 213 15.77 38.89 -12.49
N ASP A 214 14.74 39.75 -12.31
CA ASP A 214 14.31 40.24 -11.02
C ASP A 214 13.38 39.28 -10.25
N GLU A 215 12.98 38.19 -10.89
CA GLU A 215 12.12 37.11 -10.33
C GLU A 215 12.95 35.92 -9.88
N ALA A 216 12.59 35.37 -8.74
CA ALA A 216 13.21 34.18 -8.19
C ALA A 216 12.16 33.13 -7.77
N VAL A 217 12.46 31.85 -8.02
CA VAL A 217 11.73 30.71 -7.49
C VAL A 217 12.61 29.98 -6.50
N ILE A 218 12.13 29.71 -5.30
CA ILE A 218 12.76 28.87 -4.29
C ILE A 218 12.05 27.55 -4.27
N THR A 219 12.79 26.44 -4.33
CA THR A 219 12.23 25.09 -4.24
C THR A 219 12.66 24.41 -2.94
N ILE A 220 11.70 24.04 -2.12
CA ILE A 220 11.89 23.21 -0.92
C ILE A 220 11.28 21.83 -1.16
N THR A 221 11.99 20.77 -0.87
CA THR A 221 11.50 19.39 -1.05
C THR A 221 11.59 18.57 0.22
N ARG A 222 10.57 17.71 0.42
CA ARG A 222 10.58 16.67 1.45
C ARG A 222 10.07 15.37 0.84
N VAL A 223 10.75 14.27 1.13
CA VAL A 223 10.38 12.95 0.64
C VAL A 223 9.99 12.06 1.80
N GLY A 224 8.85 11.38 1.69
CA GLY A 224 8.45 10.29 2.55
C GLY A 224 8.69 8.94 1.88
N GLY A 225 8.65 7.87 2.64
CA GLY A 225 8.86 6.53 2.14
C GLY A 225 8.31 5.45 3.06
N GLU A 226 8.07 4.29 2.49
CA GLU A 226 7.66 3.11 3.23
C GLU A 226 8.75 2.66 4.20
N GLY A 227 8.34 2.25 5.39
CA GLY A 227 9.20 1.73 6.45
C GLY A 227 9.88 2.78 7.33
N ALA A 228 9.57 4.07 7.13
CA ALA A 228 10.16 5.16 7.92
C ALA A 228 9.21 6.34 8.04
N ASP A 229 8.79 6.65 9.27
CA ASP A 229 8.17 7.94 9.56
C ASP A 229 9.21 9.05 9.54
N LEU A 230 8.78 10.26 9.21
CA LEU A 230 9.64 11.43 9.15
C LEU A 230 10.08 11.83 10.57
N PRO A 231 11.37 12.19 10.79
CA PRO A 231 11.87 12.51 12.12
C PRO A 231 11.14 13.69 12.79
N THR A 232 10.59 13.42 13.97
CA THR A 232 10.02 14.46 14.86
C THR A 232 11.09 15.20 15.67
N ASN A 233 12.33 14.67 15.68
CA ASN A 233 13.53 15.33 16.21
C ASN A 233 14.75 14.84 15.43
N MET A 234 15.39 15.74 14.68
CA MET A 234 16.54 15.43 13.84
C MET A 234 17.79 15.04 14.65
N LYS A 235 17.82 15.30 15.96
CA LYS A 235 18.91 14.89 16.88
C LYS A 235 18.59 13.62 17.67
N ALA A 236 17.44 12.99 17.43
CA ALA A 236 17.08 11.75 18.10
C ALA A 236 18.07 10.63 17.79
N LYS A 237 18.23 9.72 18.75
CA LYS A 237 19.11 8.56 18.59
C LYS A 237 18.66 7.68 17.41
N GLY A 238 19.58 7.45 16.48
CA GLY A 238 19.32 6.63 15.30
C GLY A 238 18.96 7.42 14.05
N ILE A 239 18.63 8.70 14.18
CA ILE A 239 18.46 9.57 13.02
C ILE A 239 19.84 9.96 12.49
N THR A 240 20.05 9.76 11.20
CA THR A 240 21.33 10.06 10.54
C THR A 240 21.13 11.03 9.38
N TYR A 241 21.93 12.09 9.36
CA TYR A 241 22.04 13.04 8.26
C TYR A 241 23.43 13.69 8.25
N ASN A 242 23.78 14.29 7.12
CA ASN A 242 25.03 15.04 6.96
C ASN A 242 24.76 16.53 7.01
N ASN A 243 25.48 17.27 7.85
CA ASN A 243 25.46 18.73 7.84
C ASN A 243 26.07 19.27 6.54
N ASN A 244 25.46 20.31 5.98
CA ASN A 244 25.94 20.98 4.78
C ASN A 244 27.12 21.91 5.04
N SER A 245 27.34 22.31 6.27
CA SER A 245 28.43 23.17 6.69
C SER A 245 29.19 22.59 7.88
N LYS A 246 30.46 22.99 8.01
CA LYS A 246 31.25 22.72 9.22
C LYS A 246 31.13 23.83 10.25
N ASP A 247 30.54 24.96 9.89
CA ASP A 247 30.45 26.15 10.71
C ASP A 247 29.20 26.19 11.61
N TYR A 248 28.20 25.37 11.27
CA TYR A 248 26.94 25.25 12.00
C TYR A 248 26.28 23.88 11.76
N GLU A 249 25.34 23.55 12.60
CA GLU A 249 24.48 22.36 12.42
C GLU A 249 23.20 22.74 11.69
N ASP A 250 22.76 21.88 10.78
CA ASP A 250 21.52 22.09 10.02
C ASP A 250 20.27 22.02 10.90
N PHE A 251 20.31 21.25 11.98
CA PHE A 251 19.20 21.13 12.93
C PHE A 251 19.70 21.18 14.38
N LYS A 252 18.92 21.81 15.25
CA LYS A 252 19.09 21.80 16.71
C LYS A 252 18.27 20.66 17.31
N ASP A 253 18.50 20.34 18.57
CA ASP A 253 17.68 19.40 19.32
C ASP A 253 16.23 19.92 19.42
N GLY A 254 15.26 19.03 19.16
CA GLY A 254 13.85 19.36 19.06
C GLY A 254 13.38 19.89 17.69
N GLU A 255 14.29 20.19 16.76
CA GLU A 255 13.90 20.53 15.39
C GLU A 255 13.60 19.28 14.57
N HIS A 256 12.54 19.34 13.75
CA HIS A 256 12.01 18.19 13.00
C HIS A 256 12.25 18.32 11.49
N PHE A 257 12.04 17.24 10.74
CA PHE A 257 12.29 17.18 9.31
C PHE A 257 11.37 18.07 8.47
N LEU A 258 10.15 18.35 8.94
CA LEU A 258 9.14 19.13 8.24
C LEU A 258 9.22 20.66 8.50
N GLN A 259 10.38 21.13 8.92
CA GLN A 259 10.70 22.57 8.99
C GLN A 259 11.96 22.88 8.19
N LEU A 260 12.31 24.15 8.04
CA LEU A 260 13.56 24.52 7.33
C LEU A 260 14.80 24.12 8.13
N SER A 261 15.79 23.55 7.45
CA SER A 261 17.14 23.41 7.98
C SER A 261 17.84 24.79 8.07
N GLN A 262 18.93 24.90 8.82
CA GLN A 262 19.70 26.15 8.91
C GLN A 262 20.21 26.57 7.52
N THR A 263 20.69 25.62 6.71
CA THR A 263 21.18 25.95 5.36
C THR A 263 20.07 26.44 4.44
N GLU A 264 18.85 25.86 4.53
CA GLU A 264 17.68 26.37 3.78
C GLU A 264 17.28 27.78 4.24
N ARG A 265 17.34 28.09 5.55
CA ARG A 265 17.10 29.44 6.07
C ARG A 265 18.12 30.44 5.51
N ASP A 266 19.41 30.09 5.55
CA ASP A 266 20.49 30.92 5.02
C ASP A 266 20.33 31.17 3.50
N MET A 267 19.86 30.19 2.74
CA MET A 267 19.55 30.35 1.32
C MET A 267 18.35 31.31 1.11
N ILE A 268 17.27 31.14 1.88
CA ILE A 268 16.11 32.05 1.82
C ILE A 268 16.50 33.48 2.18
N ASP A 269 17.33 33.68 3.21
CA ASP A 269 17.88 34.98 3.59
C ASP A 269 18.67 35.62 2.44
N LEU A 270 19.53 34.83 1.78
CA LEU A 270 20.29 35.28 0.62
C LEU A 270 19.37 35.74 -0.52
N VAL A 271 18.39 34.90 -0.87
CA VAL A 271 17.47 35.17 -1.99
C VAL A 271 16.58 36.38 -1.68
N THR A 272 15.93 36.43 -0.52
CA THR A 272 15.02 37.53 -0.15
C THR A 272 15.73 38.88 0.06
N LYS A 273 17.01 38.89 0.40
CA LYS A 273 17.86 40.08 0.42
C LYS A 273 18.11 40.64 -0.99
N ASN A 274 18.19 39.78 -2.00
CA ASN A 274 18.59 40.19 -3.35
C ASN A 274 17.40 40.29 -4.34
N PHE A 275 16.30 39.64 -4.12
CA PHE A 275 15.11 39.58 -4.95
C PHE A 275 13.87 40.03 -4.19
N LYS A 276 12.94 40.74 -4.89
CA LYS A 276 11.69 41.27 -4.28
C LYS A 276 10.44 40.49 -4.72
N LYS A 277 10.54 39.79 -5.85
CA LYS A 277 9.48 38.94 -6.41
C LYS A 277 9.91 37.48 -6.26
N VAL A 278 9.58 36.88 -5.14
CA VAL A 278 9.98 35.49 -4.81
C VAL A 278 8.75 34.62 -4.76
N THR A 279 8.80 33.51 -5.49
CA THR A 279 7.83 32.42 -5.42
C THR A 279 8.47 31.24 -4.70
N LEU A 280 7.80 30.68 -3.70
CA LEU A 280 8.19 29.45 -3.05
C LEU A 280 7.39 28.28 -3.63
N VAL A 281 8.06 27.23 -4.07
CA VAL A 281 7.46 25.96 -4.46
C VAL A 281 7.85 24.91 -3.43
N TYR A 282 6.88 24.41 -2.69
CA TYR A 282 7.04 23.26 -1.82
C TYR A 282 6.65 21.98 -2.58
N ASN A 283 7.59 21.07 -2.75
CA ASN A 283 7.40 19.79 -3.41
C ASN A 283 7.56 18.64 -2.41
N GLY A 284 6.44 18.14 -1.94
CA GLY A 284 6.34 17.06 -0.97
C GLY A 284 4.88 16.69 -0.70
N ALA A 285 4.63 15.54 -0.11
CA ALA A 285 3.29 15.06 0.20
C ALA A 285 2.80 15.50 1.59
N ASN A 286 3.71 15.62 2.55
CA ASN A 286 3.40 15.90 3.94
C ASN A 286 3.16 17.41 4.17
N ALA A 287 2.22 17.77 5.02
CA ALA A 287 2.05 19.16 5.44
C ALA A 287 3.36 19.71 6.05
N PHE A 288 3.80 20.86 5.57
CA PHE A 288 5.06 21.49 5.95
C PHE A 288 4.84 22.69 6.87
N GLN A 289 5.76 22.96 7.78
CA GLN A 289 5.67 24.08 8.69
C GLN A 289 6.08 25.38 8.02
N PHE A 290 5.10 26.25 7.71
CA PHE A 290 5.29 27.52 6.99
C PHE A 290 5.29 28.77 7.87
N ASP A 291 5.43 28.68 9.18
CA ASP A 291 5.45 29.81 10.13
C ASP A 291 6.48 30.89 9.78
N PHE A 292 7.59 30.48 9.15
CA PHE A 292 8.65 31.40 8.69
C PHE A 292 8.20 32.41 7.64
N LEU A 293 7.12 32.17 6.89
CA LEU A 293 6.64 33.07 5.83
C LEU A 293 6.39 34.49 6.34
N SER A 294 6.00 34.62 7.60
CA SER A 294 5.79 35.92 8.27
C SER A 294 7.08 36.79 8.35
N GLN A 295 8.25 36.15 8.33
CA GLN A 295 9.56 36.77 8.40
C GLN A 295 10.07 37.25 7.04
N TYR A 296 9.49 36.72 5.94
CA TYR A 296 9.96 36.99 4.57
C TYR A 296 8.87 37.57 3.67
N PRO A 297 8.53 38.85 3.82
CA PRO A 297 7.49 39.53 3.00
C PRO A 297 7.84 39.60 1.50
N GLN A 298 9.07 39.24 1.11
CA GLN A 298 9.51 39.15 -0.28
C GLN A 298 9.01 37.85 -0.95
N ILE A 299 8.67 36.82 -0.16
CA ILE A 299 8.00 35.62 -0.68
C ILE A 299 6.53 36.00 -0.93
N LYS A 300 6.26 36.39 -2.18
CA LYS A 300 4.97 36.90 -2.63
C LYS A 300 4.00 35.79 -2.96
N SER A 301 4.51 34.63 -3.43
CA SER A 301 3.67 33.49 -3.81
C SER A 301 4.22 32.20 -3.21
N VAL A 302 3.31 31.30 -2.88
CA VAL A 302 3.61 29.95 -2.40
C VAL A 302 2.74 28.95 -3.15
N LEU A 303 3.37 27.97 -3.77
CA LEU A 303 2.71 26.82 -4.40
C LEU A 303 3.04 25.55 -3.63
N TRP A 304 2.03 24.78 -3.28
CA TRP A 304 2.21 23.38 -2.92
C TRP A 304 2.09 22.54 -4.18
N CYS A 305 3.16 21.84 -4.51
CA CYS A 305 3.26 20.92 -5.64
C CYS A 305 3.49 19.52 -5.07
N PRO A 306 2.43 18.73 -4.82
CA PRO A 306 2.57 17.34 -4.40
C PRO A 306 3.45 16.54 -5.36
N PRO A 307 3.96 15.34 -4.97
CA PRO A 307 4.80 14.53 -5.84
C PRO A 307 4.15 14.28 -7.20
N ALA A 308 4.86 14.65 -8.27
CA ALA A 308 4.25 15.02 -9.56
C ALA A 308 4.11 13.86 -10.56
N GLY A 309 4.52 12.62 -10.19
CA GLY A 309 4.59 11.53 -11.17
C GLY A 309 5.59 11.84 -12.30
N GLN A 310 5.51 11.08 -13.37
CA GLN A 310 6.52 11.18 -14.46
C GLN A 310 6.42 12.47 -15.29
N THR A 311 5.23 12.98 -15.51
CA THR A 311 5.02 14.13 -16.41
C THR A 311 4.43 15.37 -15.76
N GLY A 312 4.06 15.30 -14.49
CA GLY A 312 3.31 16.38 -13.81
C GLY A 312 4.07 17.70 -13.66
N PHE A 313 5.39 17.71 -13.68
CA PHE A 313 6.14 18.97 -13.65
C PHE A 313 5.95 19.84 -14.89
N SER A 314 5.45 19.28 -16.02
CA SER A 314 4.97 20.10 -17.14
C SER A 314 3.85 21.06 -16.69
N ALA A 315 2.93 20.57 -15.84
CA ALA A 315 1.85 21.39 -15.28
C ALA A 315 2.37 22.51 -14.36
N LEU A 316 3.42 22.26 -13.56
CA LEU A 316 4.04 23.30 -12.75
C LEU A 316 4.58 24.44 -13.62
N GLY A 317 5.26 24.11 -14.73
CA GLY A 317 5.73 25.11 -15.69
C GLY A 317 4.58 25.94 -16.26
N GLU A 318 3.47 25.30 -16.65
CA GLU A 318 2.27 25.95 -17.18
C GLU A 318 1.56 26.85 -16.15
N VAL A 319 1.50 26.42 -14.88
CA VAL A 319 0.97 27.23 -13.78
C VAL A 319 1.85 28.48 -13.59
N LEU A 320 3.17 28.34 -13.49
CA LEU A 320 4.08 29.46 -13.35
C LEU A 320 3.99 30.44 -14.53
N ALA A 321 3.80 29.94 -15.74
CA ALA A 321 3.65 30.74 -16.96
C ALA A 321 2.28 31.42 -17.11
N GLY A 322 1.26 30.95 -16.37
CA GLY A 322 -0.13 31.39 -16.46
C GLY A 322 -0.94 30.75 -17.58
N ASP A 323 -0.42 29.68 -18.20
CA ASP A 323 -1.11 28.91 -19.23
C ASP A 323 -2.17 28.00 -18.59
N VAL A 324 -1.96 27.58 -17.35
CA VAL A 324 -2.89 26.86 -16.47
C VAL A 324 -3.20 27.68 -15.26
N ASN A 325 -4.49 27.84 -14.95
CA ASN A 325 -4.97 28.47 -13.73
C ASN A 325 -5.04 27.39 -12.62
N PRO A 326 -4.30 27.52 -11.49
CA PRO A 326 -4.36 26.58 -10.41
C PRO A 326 -5.77 26.46 -9.82
N SER A 327 -6.20 25.26 -9.52
CA SER A 327 -7.50 24.94 -8.93
C SER A 327 -7.43 23.88 -7.83
N GLY A 328 -6.22 23.54 -7.40
CA GLY A 328 -5.98 22.62 -6.32
C GLY A 328 -6.40 23.21 -4.97
N LYS A 329 -6.82 22.33 -4.07
CA LYS A 329 -7.17 22.63 -2.68
C LYS A 329 -6.34 21.76 -1.75
N THR A 330 -6.05 22.23 -0.54
CA THR A 330 -5.33 21.42 0.45
C THR A 330 -6.12 20.19 0.85
N SER A 331 -5.46 19.07 0.93
CA SER A 331 -6.00 17.80 1.45
C SER A 331 -5.77 17.64 2.96
N ASP A 332 -4.99 18.55 3.55
CA ASP A 332 -4.57 18.53 4.95
C ASP A 332 -4.49 19.94 5.51
N THR A 333 -4.68 20.06 6.82
CA THR A 333 -4.45 21.30 7.56
C THR A 333 -2.96 21.57 7.75
N PHE A 334 -2.49 22.72 7.39
CA PHE A 334 -1.12 23.18 7.64
C PHE A 334 -1.06 23.97 8.95
N ALA A 335 -0.60 23.31 10.00
CA ALA A 335 -0.40 23.99 11.30
C ALA A 335 0.86 24.85 11.29
N LYS A 336 0.84 25.97 12.05
CA LYS A 336 2.00 26.86 12.22
C LYS A 336 3.12 26.23 13.06
N ASP A 337 2.76 25.27 13.92
CA ASP A 337 3.70 24.53 14.78
C ASP A 337 3.25 23.08 14.88
N LEU A 338 3.94 22.21 14.15
CA LEU A 338 3.61 20.77 14.10
C LEU A 338 3.87 20.05 15.43
N THR A 339 4.67 20.65 16.33
CA THR A 339 4.94 20.07 17.66
C THR A 339 3.75 20.23 18.63
N LYS A 340 2.77 21.06 18.26
CA LYS A 340 1.56 21.35 19.05
C LYS A 340 0.32 20.63 18.53
N THR A 341 0.48 19.76 17.53
CA THR A 341 -0.64 18.93 17.08
C THR A 341 -1.06 17.93 18.17
N ALA A 342 -2.34 17.59 18.21
CA ALA A 342 -2.87 16.67 19.23
C ALA A 342 -2.16 15.30 19.24
N VAL A 343 -1.62 14.88 18.11
CA VAL A 343 -0.99 13.58 17.90
C VAL A 343 0.52 13.57 18.15
N PHE A 344 1.20 14.72 18.24
CA PHE A 344 2.66 14.80 18.18
C PHE A 344 3.37 13.92 19.24
N ASN A 345 2.90 13.93 20.47
CA ASN A 345 3.48 13.14 21.56
C ASN A 345 3.12 11.64 21.48
N ASN A 346 2.14 11.29 20.65
CA ASN A 346 1.65 9.93 20.41
C ASN A 346 1.97 9.46 18.97
N THR A 347 3.01 10.02 18.37
CA THR A 347 3.64 9.60 17.13
C THR A 347 5.11 9.30 17.42
N ASP A 348 5.59 8.15 17.00
CA ASP A 348 6.98 7.73 17.28
C ASP A 348 7.91 7.94 16.08
N GLY A 349 7.94 9.15 15.53
CA GLY A 349 8.87 9.52 14.43
C GLY A 349 10.35 9.63 14.83
N THR A 350 10.69 9.26 16.07
CA THR A 350 12.09 9.27 16.55
C THR A 350 12.75 7.91 16.58
N ALA A 351 12.00 6.88 16.24
CA ALA A 351 12.51 5.53 16.35
C ALA A 351 13.55 5.26 15.27
N ALA A 352 14.75 4.94 15.69
CA ALA A 352 15.72 4.18 14.91
C ALA A 352 15.19 2.76 14.59
N GLY A 353 13.90 2.55 14.69
CA GLY A 353 13.23 1.30 14.65
C GLY A 353 12.14 1.29 13.62
N ASN A 354 12.46 1.74 12.45
CA ASN A 354 11.58 1.52 11.31
C ASN A 354 11.36 0.04 11.06
N ALA A 355 10.35 -0.31 10.29
CA ALA A 355 10.01 -1.67 9.92
C ALA A 355 11.21 -2.52 9.47
N SER A 356 12.29 -1.88 9.03
CA SER A 356 13.53 -2.52 8.62
C SER A 356 14.58 -2.67 9.71
N SER A 357 14.49 -1.92 10.78
CA SER A 357 15.39 -2.06 11.95
C SER A 357 14.80 -3.03 12.95
N VAL A 358 14.52 -4.15 12.44
CA VAL A 358 13.98 -5.31 13.06
C VAL A 358 14.77 -5.63 14.33
N GLY A 359 14.07 -5.73 15.45
CA GLY A 359 14.67 -6.01 16.74
C GLY A 359 15.21 -4.80 17.51
N THR A 360 15.07 -3.59 17.00
CA THR A 360 15.22 -2.39 17.82
C THR A 360 13.85 -2.00 18.35
N ASN A 361 13.69 -2.05 19.65
CA ASN A 361 12.50 -1.60 20.31
C ASN A 361 12.38 -0.08 20.12
N GLY A 362 11.31 0.36 19.49
CA GLY A 362 10.96 1.77 19.38
C GLY A 362 10.66 2.40 20.75
N LYS A 363 10.39 3.68 20.75
CA LYS A 363 10.09 4.45 21.96
C LYS A 363 8.91 3.87 22.74
N PHE A 364 7.93 3.29 22.06
CA PHE A 364 6.69 2.78 22.67
C PHE A 364 6.69 1.24 22.70
N THR A 365 7.69 0.64 23.37
CA THR A 365 7.76 -0.81 23.61
C THR A 365 7.22 -1.15 24.99
N TYR A 366 6.42 -2.22 25.09
CA TYR A 366 5.95 -2.71 26.39
C TYR A 366 7.09 -3.25 27.24
N ASP A 367 7.10 -2.88 28.51
CA ASP A 367 8.13 -3.25 29.49
C ASP A 367 7.81 -4.54 30.28
N ASN A 368 6.60 -5.07 30.13
CA ASN A 368 6.11 -6.27 30.83
C ASN A 368 5.66 -7.39 29.89
N ALA A 369 6.02 -7.34 28.61
CA ALA A 369 5.56 -8.30 27.59
C ALA A 369 6.67 -9.27 27.12
N ASP A 370 7.65 -9.57 27.96
CA ASP A 370 8.75 -10.50 27.64
C ASP A 370 8.25 -11.92 27.33
N ASP A 371 7.15 -12.34 27.93
CA ASP A 371 6.48 -13.62 27.70
C ASP A 371 5.70 -13.69 26.38
N LEU A 372 5.48 -12.56 25.72
CA LEU A 372 4.82 -12.41 24.42
C LEU A 372 5.80 -12.12 23.28
N THR A 373 7.10 -12.22 23.53
CA THR A 373 8.09 -12.08 22.46
C THR A 373 7.95 -13.19 21.44
N ALA A 374 8.14 -12.82 20.18
CA ALA A 374 8.15 -13.77 19.10
C ALA A 374 9.42 -13.65 18.28
N SER A 375 9.79 -14.72 17.58
CA SER A 375 11.02 -14.73 16.78
C SER A 375 10.72 -15.20 15.36
N TYR A 376 11.41 -14.61 14.40
CA TYR A 376 11.36 -15.02 13.00
C TYR A 376 12.72 -14.82 12.33
N MET A 377 12.84 -15.27 11.07
CA MET A 377 14.04 -15.06 10.27
C MET A 377 13.93 -13.70 9.55
N GLY A 378 14.82 -12.77 9.90
CA GLY A 378 14.87 -11.45 9.28
C GLY A 378 15.39 -11.48 7.83
N PHE A 379 15.31 -10.35 7.16
CA PHE A 379 15.71 -10.20 5.75
C PHE A 379 17.19 -10.48 5.49
N SER A 380 18.07 -10.26 6.49
CA SER A 380 19.49 -10.60 6.44
C SER A 380 19.79 -12.08 6.68
N GLY A 381 18.77 -12.87 7.04
CA GLY A 381 18.93 -14.26 7.43
C GLY A 381 19.27 -14.49 8.90
N ASP A 382 19.27 -13.43 9.69
CA ASP A 382 19.49 -13.51 11.14
C ASP A 382 18.19 -13.77 11.89
N LYS A 383 18.27 -14.47 13.02
CA LYS A 383 17.11 -14.62 13.89
C LYS A 383 16.81 -13.28 14.57
N VAL A 384 15.59 -12.81 14.36
CA VAL A 384 15.09 -11.61 14.99
C VAL A 384 14.09 -11.97 16.07
N THR A 385 14.16 -11.27 17.20
CA THR A 385 13.17 -11.37 18.28
C THR A 385 12.56 -9.99 18.48
N VAL A 386 11.22 -9.94 18.47
CA VAL A 386 10.43 -8.73 18.64
C VAL A 386 9.60 -8.83 19.92
N THR A 387 9.46 -7.69 20.59
CA THR A 387 8.56 -7.49 21.73
C THR A 387 7.38 -6.64 21.25
N PRO A 388 6.15 -6.86 21.71
CA PRO A 388 5.02 -6.02 21.37
C PRO A 388 5.28 -4.54 21.64
N THR A 389 4.84 -3.69 20.72
CA THR A 389 4.90 -2.23 20.80
C THR A 389 3.48 -1.65 20.77
N PHE A 390 3.34 -0.34 20.96
CA PHE A 390 2.02 0.29 20.92
C PHE A 390 2.04 1.68 20.31
N VAL A 391 0.87 2.15 19.93
CA VAL A 391 0.58 3.54 19.57
C VAL A 391 -0.83 3.88 20.03
N ASN A 392 -1.02 5.10 20.56
CA ASN A 392 -2.31 5.55 21.07
C ASN A 392 -2.89 6.62 20.11
N TYR A 393 -4.05 6.36 19.54
CA TYR A 393 -4.79 7.32 18.71
C TYR A 393 -5.66 8.20 19.60
N VAL A 394 -4.97 8.99 20.43
CA VAL A 394 -5.56 9.80 21.50
C VAL A 394 -6.54 10.85 21.01
N GLU A 395 -6.38 11.30 19.78
CA GLU A 395 -7.20 12.35 19.16
C GLU A 395 -8.65 11.92 18.91
N SER A 396 -8.98 10.61 18.99
CA SER A 396 -10.33 10.10 18.73
C SER A 396 -10.82 10.53 17.33
N ILE A 397 -12.02 11.10 17.23
CA ILE A 397 -12.57 11.62 15.96
C ILE A 397 -11.98 12.97 15.53
N TYR A 398 -11.17 13.60 16.38
CA TYR A 398 -10.65 14.96 16.17
C TYR A 398 -9.32 14.92 15.39
N VAL A 399 -9.36 14.39 14.16
CA VAL A 399 -8.22 14.36 13.24
C VAL A 399 -8.23 15.61 12.34
N GLY A 400 -7.07 16.21 12.14
CA GLY A 400 -6.91 17.33 11.19
C GLY A 400 -7.81 18.52 11.50
N TYR A 401 -8.47 19.08 10.46
CA TYR A 401 -9.35 20.24 10.60
C TYR A 401 -10.46 20.04 11.62
N LYS A 402 -10.97 18.81 11.81
CA LYS A 402 -12.01 18.52 12.81
C LYS A 402 -11.56 18.92 14.23
N PHE A 403 -10.27 18.73 14.53
CA PHE A 403 -9.70 19.22 15.79
C PHE A 403 -9.63 20.74 15.80
N TYR A 404 -8.99 21.36 14.79
CA TYR A 404 -8.70 22.80 14.81
C TYR A 404 -9.97 23.65 14.83
N GLU A 405 -10.96 23.30 14.01
CA GLU A 405 -12.24 24.02 13.97
C GLU A 405 -13.01 23.87 15.29
N THR A 406 -13.11 22.63 15.79
CA THR A 406 -13.83 22.40 17.06
C THR A 406 -13.12 23.01 18.26
N ALA A 407 -11.79 22.95 18.31
CA ALA A 407 -11.00 23.55 19.38
C ALA A 407 -11.07 25.09 19.39
N ALA A 408 -11.17 25.69 18.20
CA ALA A 408 -11.39 27.13 18.08
C ALA A 408 -12.81 27.54 18.51
N ASP A 409 -13.84 26.80 18.08
CA ASP A 409 -15.23 27.04 18.46
C ASP A 409 -15.45 26.87 19.97
N GLU A 410 -14.73 25.91 20.61
CA GLU A 410 -14.74 25.72 22.06
C GLU A 410 -13.80 26.69 22.82
N GLY A 411 -13.06 27.53 22.14
CA GLY A 411 -12.16 28.53 22.76
C GLY A 411 -10.87 27.94 23.35
N LEU A 412 -10.52 26.71 23.01
CA LEU A 412 -9.25 26.09 23.44
C LEU A 412 -8.06 26.74 22.75
N ILE A 413 -8.20 27.08 21.46
CA ILE A 413 -7.17 27.71 20.64
C ILE A 413 -7.68 28.97 19.94
N ASN A 414 -6.76 29.85 19.55
CA ASN A 414 -7.03 30.86 18.54
C ASN A 414 -6.68 30.28 17.17
N TYR A 415 -7.64 30.19 16.26
CA TYR A 415 -7.47 29.57 14.96
C TYR A 415 -6.34 30.21 14.16
N ASP A 416 -6.40 31.54 14.00
CA ASP A 416 -5.41 32.30 13.23
C ASP A 416 -4.00 32.27 13.80
N ASP A 417 -3.81 31.97 15.08
CA ASP A 417 -2.50 31.80 15.70
C ASP A 417 -1.98 30.37 15.53
N THR A 418 -2.84 29.41 15.19
CA THR A 418 -2.53 27.98 15.18
C THR A 418 -2.45 27.37 13.77
N VAL A 419 -3.37 27.75 12.88
CA VAL A 419 -3.45 27.24 11.51
C VAL A 419 -2.84 28.24 10.54
N MET A 420 -2.04 27.76 9.61
CA MET A 420 -1.44 28.55 8.52
C MET A 420 -2.29 28.52 7.26
N PHE A 421 -2.71 27.32 6.86
CA PHE A 421 -3.62 27.10 5.73
C PHE A 421 -4.65 26.06 6.13
N PRO A 422 -5.96 26.38 6.05
CA PRO A 422 -7.04 25.43 6.35
C PRO A 422 -7.04 24.23 5.41
N PHE A 423 -7.71 23.14 5.82
CA PHE A 423 -8.15 22.07 4.92
C PHE A 423 -9.11 22.63 3.87
N GLY A 424 -9.00 22.20 2.60
CA GLY A 424 -9.82 22.72 1.51
C GLY A 424 -9.37 24.08 0.95
N TYR A 425 -8.30 24.67 1.50
CA TYR A 425 -7.83 25.99 1.07
C TYR A 425 -7.07 25.92 -0.27
N GLY A 426 -7.30 26.90 -1.13
CA GLY A 426 -6.51 27.10 -2.35
C GLY A 426 -6.98 28.32 -3.15
N LEU A 427 -6.01 29.09 -3.66
CA LEU A 427 -6.23 30.29 -4.46
C LEU A 427 -6.22 29.98 -5.96
N SER A 428 -6.77 30.90 -6.74
CA SER A 428 -6.84 30.84 -8.21
C SER A 428 -6.35 32.16 -8.81
N TYR A 429 -5.98 32.19 -10.09
CA TYR A 429 -5.72 33.43 -10.85
C TYR A 429 -7.00 34.18 -11.21
N THR A 430 -8.16 33.63 -10.89
CA THR A 430 -9.47 34.27 -11.06
C THR A 430 -10.24 34.25 -9.76
N THR A 431 -11.41 34.85 -9.74
CA THR A 431 -12.29 34.83 -8.58
C THR A 431 -13.62 34.19 -8.93
N PHE A 432 -14.21 33.51 -7.94
CA PHE A 432 -15.52 32.90 -8.09
C PHE A 432 -16.50 33.45 -7.06
N LYS A 433 -17.77 33.41 -7.42
CA LYS A 433 -18.90 33.64 -6.51
C LYS A 433 -19.73 32.36 -6.47
N GLN A 434 -19.96 31.84 -5.27
CA GLN A 434 -20.87 30.73 -5.03
C GLN A 434 -22.17 31.28 -4.39
N GLU A 435 -23.31 30.80 -4.86
CA GLU A 435 -24.63 31.16 -4.35
C GLU A 435 -25.41 29.90 -4.01
N MET A 436 -25.70 29.71 -2.72
CA MET A 436 -26.42 28.56 -2.20
C MET A 436 -27.91 28.70 -2.48
N GLY A 437 -28.48 27.72 -3.18
CA GLY A 437 -29.91 27.58 -3.37
C GLY A 437 -30.62 27.14 -2.09
N LYS A 438 -31.95 27.10 -2.13
CA LYS A 438 -32.74 26.66 -0.98
C LYS A 438 -32.49 25.17 -0.67
N VAL A 439 -32.10 24.86 0.55
CA VAL A 439 -31.95 23.51 1.04
C VAL A 439 -33.33 22.83 1.17
N SER A 440 -33.42 21.64 0.60
CA SER A 440 -34.58 20.75 0.71
C SER A 440 -34.19 19.54 1.56
N TYR A 441 -34.93 19.28 2.64
CA TYR A 441 -34.80 18.06 3.43
C TYR A 441 -36.12 17.27 3.36
N LYS A 442 -36.10 16.12 2.70
CA LYS A 442 -37.28 15.27 2.49
C LYS A 442 -36.89 13.80 2.42
N ASN A 443 -37.62 12.97 3.19
CA ASN A 443 -37.46 11.50 3.15
C ASN A 443 -36.00 11.06 3.38
N GLY A 444 -35.33 11.64 4.37
CA GLY A 444 -33.95 11.29 4.66
C GLY A 444 -32.90 11.93 3.74
N LYS A 445 -33.30 12.70 2.72
CA LYS A 445 -32.40 13.26 1.71
C LYS A 445 -32.30 14.78 1.80
N ILE A 446 -31.08 15.28 1.87
CA ILE A 446 -30.74 16.71 1.77
C ILE A 446 -30.32 16.98 0.32
N SER A 447 -30.89 18.02 -0.29
CA SER A 447 -30.51 18.43 -1.63
C SER A 447 -30.69 19.93 -1.86
N PHE A 448 -29.77 20.53 -2.61
CA PHE A 448 -29.82 21.93 -3.04
C PHE A 448 -28.90 22.14 -4.24
N ASP A 449 -29.11 23.24 -4.93
CA ASP A 449 -28.24 23.67 -6.02
C ASP A 449 -27.27 24.75 -5.52
N VAL A 450 -26.06 24.76 -6.05
CA VAL A 450 -25.09 25.85 -5.86
C VAL A 450 -24.71 26.41 -7.22
N THR A 451 -24.94 27.70 -7.42
CA THR A 451 -24.52 28.38 -8.65
C THR A 451 -23.14 28.99 -8.44
N VAL A 452 -22.18 28.51 -9.21
CA VAL A 452 -20.80 29.00 -9.23
C VAL A 452 -20.60 29.88 -10.46
N THR A 453 -20.19 31.13 -10.26
CA THR A 453 -19.91 32.09 -11.32
C THR A 453 -18.46 32.55 -11.29
N ASN A 454 -17.76 32.45 -12.40
CA ASN A 454 -16.44 33.03 -12.55
C ASN A 454 -16.58 34.57 -12.67
N THR A 455 -16.16 35.28 -11.65
CA THR A 455 -16.27 36.77 -11.55
C THR A 455 -15.00 37.48 -11.94
N GLY A 456 -13.90 36.77 -12.19
CA GLY A 456 -12.63 37.36 -12.59
C GLY A 456 -12.41 37.32 -14.11
N ASP A 457 -11.16 37.47 -14.53
CA ASP A 457 -10.77 37.70 -15.93
C ASP A 457 -10.02 36.51 -16.57
N LYS A 458 -9.84 35.43 -15.84
CA LYS A 458 -9.22 34.16 -16.32
C LYS A 458 -10.21 33.02 -16.24
N ALA A 459 -10.13 32.09 -17.20
CA ALA A 459 -10.88 30.86 -17.11
C ALA A 459 -10.33 29.96 -15.99
N GLY A 460 -11.18 29.28 -15.24
CA GLY A 460 -10.77 28.48 -14.10
C GLY A 460 -11.83 27.48 -13.64
N LYS A 461 -11.47 26.64 -12.68
CA LYS A 461 -12.35 25.70 -11.97
C LYS A 461 -12.42 26.11 -10.50
N ASP A 462 -13.54 25.80 -9.86
CA ASP A 462 -13.75 26.00 -8.43
C ASP A 462 -14.33 24.73 -7.79
N VAL A 463 -14.22 24.61 -6.47
CA VAL A 463 -14.79 23.51 -5.69
C VAL A 463 -15.90 24.04 -4.80
N VAL A 464 -17.04 23.40 -4.84
CA VAL A 464 -18.11 23.58 -3.86
C VAL A 464 -17.84 22.59 -2.73
N GLU A 465 -17.52 23.08 -1.56
CA GLU A 465 -17.30 22.30 -0.35
C GLU A 465 -18.49 22.46 0.57
N VAL A 466 -19.08 21.34 1.00
CA VAL A 466 -20.27 21.33 1.85
C VAL A 466 -19.95 20.71 3.19
N TYR A 467 -20.15 21.48 4.23
CA TYR A 467 -19.94 21.06 5.61
C TYR A 467 -21.23 21.09 6.40
N TYR A 468 -21.29 20.27 7.45
CA TYR A 468 -22.35 20.38 8.45
C TYR A 468 -21.77 20.57 9.86
N ASN A 469 -22.55 21.30 10.68
CA ASN A 469 -22.34 21.40 12.11
C ASN A 469 -23.52 20.73 12.82
N PRO A 470 -23.29 19.58 13.51
CA PRO A 470 -24.35 18.86 14.20
C PRO A 470 -24.73 19.49 15.54
N PRO A 471 -25.91 19.24 16.09
CA PRO A 471 -26.21 19.58 17.47
C PRO A 471 -25.28 18.77 18.40
N TYR A 472 -24.71 19.45 19.40
CA TYR A 472 -23.84 18.84 20.40
C TYR A 472 -24.36 19.07 21.81
N THR A 473 -24.41 18.01 22.60
CA THR A 473 -24.70 18.06 24.04
C THR A 473 -23.41 17.78 24.80
N ASP A 474 -23.04 18.66 25.70
CA ASP A 474 -21.81 18.52 26.50
C ASP A 474 -21.77 17.18 27.25
N GLY A 475 -20.71 16.37 26.98
CA GLY A 475 -20.54 15.02 27.49
C GLY A 475 -21.41 13.93 26.85
N GLY A 476 -22.18 14.27 25.79
CA GLY A 476 -22.92 13.31 24.95
C GLY A 476 -22.00 12.61 23.94
N ILE A 477 -22.56 12.21 22.76
CA ILE A 477 -21.80 11.62 21.67
C ILE A 477 -20.78 12.64 21.19
N GLU A 478 -19.53 12.22 21.02
CA GLU A 478 -18.46 13.10 20.50
C GLU A 478 -18.76 13.53 19.06
N LYS A 479 -18.64 14.82 18.77
CA LYS A 479 -18.93 15.42 17.47
C LYS A 479 -18.03 16.60 17.19
N ALA A 480 -17.40 16.61 16.02
CA ALA A 480 -16.71 17.79 15.55
C ALA A 480 -17.70 18.88 15.12
N SER A 481 -17.34 20.13 15.28
CA SER A 481 -18.18 21.28 14.88
C SER A 481 -18.19 21.53 13.37
N LYS A 482 -17.25 20.94 12.64
CA LYS A 482 -17.17 21.00 11.19
C LYS A 482 -16.90 19.60 10.64
N ASN A 483 -17.74 19.17 9.71
CA ASN A 483 -17.62 17.88 9.07
C ASN A 483 -17.93 18.04 7.58
N LEU A 484 -16.97 17.68 6.72
CA LEU A 484 -17.19 17.62 5.28
C LEU A 484 -18.22 16.51 5.00
N VAL A 485 -19.25 16.79 4.19
CA VAL A 485 -20.32 15.83 3.86
C VAL A 485 -20.47 15.62 2.36
N ALA A 486 -20.15 16.65 1.57
CA ALA A 486 -20.17 16.55 0.11
C ALA A 486 -19.21 17.57 -0.51
N PHE A 487 -18.76 17.30 -1.71
CA PHE A 487 -18.04 18.27 -2.52
C PHE A 487 -18.24 17.99 -3.99
N GLU A 488 -18.10 19.04 -4.82
CA GLU A 488 -18.17 18.90 -6.28
C GLU A 488 -17.29 19.95 -6.95
N LYS A 489 -16.51 19.56 -7.95
CA LYS A 489 -15.66 20.48 -8.72
C LYS A 489 -16.36 20.90 -10.01
N THR A 490 -16.32 22.20 -10.32
CA THR A 490 -16.89 22.74 -11.56
C THR A 490 -16.09 22.28 -12.79
N LYS A 491 -16.73 22.32 -13.93
CA LYS A 491 -16.00 22.38 -15.21
C LYS A 491 -15.24 23.70 -15.30
N LYS A 492 -14.31 23.80 -16.26
CA LYS A 492 -13.63 25.07 -16.55
C LYS A 492 -14.62 26.12 -16.96
N LEU A 493 -14.73 27.21 -16.20
CA LEU A 493 -15.63 28.33 -16.43
C LEU A 493 -14.86 29.49 -17.05
N GLU A 494 -15.31 29.97 -18.21
CA GLU A 494 -14.80 31.20 -18.83
C GLU A 494 -15.22 32.44 -17.98
N PRO A 495 -14.53 33.57 -18.09
CA PRO A 495 -14.91 34.81 -17.43
C PRO A 495 -16.39 35.16 -17.64
N GLY A 496 -17.13 35.40 -16.55
CA GLY A 496 -18.56 35.68 -16.53
C GLY A 496 -19.47 34.47 -16.74
N ALA A 497 -18.89 33.27 -16.98
CA ALA A 497 -19.70 32.04 -17.12
C ALA A 497 -20.11 31.49 -15.75
N SER A 498 -21.24 30.81 -15.71
CA SER A 498 -21.76 30.15 -14.50
C SER A 498 -22.07 28.67 -14.76
N GLN A 499 -21.98 27.87 -13.71
CA GLN A 499 -22.44 26.49 -13.65
C GLN A 499 -23.27 26.29 -12.40
N THR A 500 -24.38 25.60 -12.52
CA THR A 500 -25.13 25.13 -11.35
C THR A 500 -24.70 23.71 -11.04
N VAL A 501 -24.24 23.48 -9.82
CA VAL A 501 -23.84 22.19 -9.26
C VAL A 501 -24.94 21.72 -8.34
N LYS A 502 -25.40 20.49 -8.51
CA LYS A 502 -26.37 19.85 -7.62
C LYS A 502 -25.64 19.15 -6.49
N ILE A 503 -25.98 19.49 -5.26
CA ILE A 503 -25.52 18.79 -4.05
C ILE A 503 -26.66 17.90 -3.56
N GLU A 504 -26.34 16.66 -3.22
CA GLU A 504 -27.27 15.67 -2.67
C GLU A 504 -26.52 14.70 -1.76
N PHE A 505 -27.03 14.44 -0.57
CA PHE A 505 -26.53 13.44 0.37
C PHE A 505 -27.67 12.97 1.29
N ASP A 506 -27.47 11.84 1.95
CA ASP A 506 -28.47 11.28 2.84
C ASP A 506 -28.29 11.80 4.28
N ASP A 507 -29.34 11.83 5.09
CA ASP A 507 -29.27 12.37 6.44
C ASP A 507 -28.49 11.46 7.40
N ASP A 508 -28.38 10.17 7.09
CA ASP A 508 -27.55 9.22 7.82
C ASP A 508 -26.04 9.49 7.64
N ASP A 509 -25.60 10.18 6.57
CA ASP A 509 -24.23 10.71 6.44
C ASP A 509 -23.86 11.70 7.56
N MET A 510 -24.86 12.26 8.28
CA MET A 510 -24.67 13.15 9.41
C MET A 510 -24.81 12.44 10.78
N ALA A 511 -25.03 11.13 10.79
CA ALA A 511 -25.11 10.35 12.02
C ALA A 511 -23.72 10.21 12.68
N SER A 512 -23.70 10.13 14.01
CA SER A 512 -22.48 9.86 14.77
C SER A 512 -22.58 8.51 15.48
N TYR A 513 -21.46 7.82 15.65
CA TYR A 513 -21.47 6.52 16.33
C TYR A 513 -21.44 6.66 17.84
N ASP A 514 -22.51 6.24 18.51
CA ASP A 514 -22.61 6.19 19.97
C ASP A 514 -22.02 4.87 20.50
N GLN A 515 -20.76 4.91 20.86
CA GLN A 515 -20.05 3.73 21.40
C GLN A 515 -20.41 3.38 22.83
N LYS A 516 -21.12 4.28 23.57
CA LYS A 516 -21.40 4.11 25.02
C LYS A 516 -22.78 3.53 25.27
N ASP A 517 -23.81 4.21 24.80
CA ASP A 517 -25.20 3.94 25.17
C ASP A 517 -25.93 3.14 24.07
N ALA A 518 -26.05 3.68 22.86
CA ALA A 518 -26.77 3.01 21.77
C ALA A 518 -25.97 1.86 21.13
N LYS A 519 -24.64 1.94 21.14
CA LYS A 519 -23.71 1.05 20.43
C LYS A 519 -24.09 0.90 18.96
N ALA A 520 -24.40 2.01 18.34
CA ALA A 520 -24.90 2.12 16.97
C ALA A 520 -24.71 3.55 16.44
N TYR A 521 -24.89 3.75 15.15
CA TYR A 521 -25.01 5.10 14.60
C TYR A 521 -26.30 5.76 15.05
N VAL A 522 -26.21 7.05 15.38
CA VAL A 522 -27.34 7.87 15.89
C VAL A 522 -27.36 9.20 15.15
N LEU A 523 -28.47 9.48 14.47
CA LEU A 523 -28.79 10.81 13.99
C LEU A 523 -29.66 11.49 15.05
N GLU A 524 -29.07 12.38 15.85
CA GLU A 524 -29.77 13.04 16.94
C GLU A 524 -30.77 14.09 16.44
N GLN A 525 -31.92 14.23 17.15
CA GLN A 525 -32.83 15.34 16.87
C GLN A 525 -32.16 16.67 17.14
N GLY A 526 -32.43 17.67 16.31
CA GLY A 526 -31.90 19.03 16.46
C GLY A 526 -31.69 19.76 15.14
N ASP A 527 -31.11 20.94 15.24
CA ASP A 527 -30.75 21.74 14.09
C ASP A 527 -29.33 21.38 13.63
N TYR A 528 -29.21 21.00 12.37
CA TYR A 528 -27.95 20.83 11.66
C TYR A 528 -27.72 22.03 10.76
N ASP A 529 -26.58 22.69 10.89
CA ASP A 529 -26.23 23.84 10.06
C ASP A 529 -25.46 23.36 8.82
N ILE A 530 -26.10 23.40 7.66
CA ILE A 530 -25.50 23.00 6.38
C ILE A 530 -24.90 24.24 5.72
N SER A 531 -23.62 24.22 5.43
CA SER A 531 -22.89 25.35 4.87
C SER A 531 -22.14 25.01 3.59
N ILE A 532 -22.08 25.98 2.64
CA ILE A 532 -21.07 25.97 1.59
C ILE A 532 -19.89 26.84 2.06
N GLN A 533 -18.68 26.36 1.82
CA GLN A 533 -17.47 27.01 2.34
C GLN A 533 -16.39 27.07 1.25
N SER A 534 -15.44 28.00 1.37
CA SER A 534 -14.26 28.07 0.49
C SER A 534 -13.11 27.16 0.97
N ASP A 535 -13.17 26.76 2.24
CA ASP A 535 -12.29 25.85 2.96
C ASP A 535 -12.94 25.53 4.32
N SER A 536 -12.35 24.68 5.15
CA SER A 536 -12.95 24.24 6.43
C SER A 536 -13.29 25.40 7.38
N HIS A 537 -12.67 26.58 7.21
CA HIS A 537 -12.82 27.71 8.12
C HIS A 537 -13.75 28.81 7.61
N HIS A 538 -13.71 29.10 6.30
CA HIS A 538 -14.38 30.28 5.73
C HIS A 538 -15.74 29.95 5.12
N VAL A 539 -16.80 30.26 5.87
CA VAL A 539 -18.20 30.05 5.44
C VAL A 539 -18.61 31.08 4.40
N ILE A 540 -19.16 30.64 3.28
CA ILE A 540 -19.75 31.48 2.22
C ILE A 540 -21.23 31.72 2.49
N ASP A 541 -21.99 30.65 2.73
CA ASP A 541 -23.42 30.71 3.04
C ASP A 541 -23.85 29.46 3.81
N HIS A 542 -24.97 29.54 4.54
CA HIS A 542 -25.43 28.40 5.34
C HIS A 542 -26.96 28.39 5.53
N GLN A 543 -27.55 27.24 5.72
CA GLN A 543 -28.96 27.05 6.03
C GLN A 543 -29.16 25.89 7.02
N LYS A 544 -30.11 26.05 7.91
CA LYS A 544 -30.44 25.02 8.91
C LYS A 544 -31.40 23.98 8.36
N VAL A 545 -31.12 22.72 8.70
CA VAL A 545 -31.98 21.56 8.54
C VAL A 545 -32.35 21.03 9.91
N THR A 546 -33.65 20.86 10.19
CA THR A 546 -34.10 20.32 11.48
C THR A 546 -34.46 18.84 11.37
N VAL A 547 -33.70 17.98 12.06
CA VAL A 547 -34.05 16.58 12.32
C VAL A 547 -35.03 16.56 13.48
N LYS A 548 -36.24 16.05 13.24
CA LYS A 548 -37.35 16.15 14.21
C LYS A 548 -37.28 15.13 15.33
N ASP A 549 -36.86 13.92 14.97
CA ASP A 549 -36.81 12.77 15.88
C ASP A 549 -35.44 12.11 15.77
N THR A 550 -34.88 11.69 16.91
CA THR A 550 -33.62 10.92 16.90
C THR A 550 -33.83 9.57 16.20
N VAL A 551 -32.98 9.23 15.27
CA VAL A 551 -32.94 7.93 14.59
C VAL A 551 -31.74 7.14 15.10
N THR A 552 -31.99 5.93 15.58
CA THR A 552 -30.92 4.99 15.99
C THR A 552 -30.90 3.82 15.01
N TYR A 553 -29.77 3.59 14.40
CA TYR A 553 -29.59 2.55 13.36
C TYR A 553 -29.13 1.23 14.00
N ASN A 554 -30.00 0.60 14.81
CA ASN A 554 -29.67 -0.55 15.64
C ASN A 554 -30.49 -1.81 15.32
N SER A 555 -31.05 -1.91 14.15
CA SER A 555 -31.80 -3.10 13.70
C SER A 555 -31.59 -3.36 12.21
N ASP A 556 -31.62 -4.61 11.78
CA ASP A 556 -31.43 -5.00 10.36
C ASP A 556 -32.51 -4.47 9.42
N SER A 557 -33.61 -3.92 9.95
CA SER A 557 -34.60 -3.19 9.18
C SER A 557 -34.36 -1.68 9.09
N ASN A 558 -33.38 -1.17 9.83
CA ASN A 558 -32.98 0.23 9.86
C ASN A 558 -31.48 0.32 10.12
N THR A 559 -30.71 0.06 9.08
CA THR A 559 -29.24 0.07 9.11
C THR A 559 -28.69 1.43 8.65
N HIS A 560 -27.50 1.78 9.09
CA HIS A 560 -26.78 2.97 8.65
C HIS A 560 -26.18 2.75 7.24
N ASN A 561 -26.31 3.75 6.39
CA ASN A 561 -25.64 3.80 5.07
C ASN A 561 -25.75 2.49 4.26
N GLY A 562 -26.92 1.82 4.34
CA GLY A 562 -27.17 0.60 3.58
C GLY A 562 -26.36 -0.62 4.04
N ASP A 563 -25.93 -0.68 5.29
CA ASP A 563 -25.36 -1.90 5.88
C ASP A 563 -26.29 -3.09 5.73
N ALA A 564 -25.74 -4.27 5.51
CA ALA A 564 -26.50 -5.51 5.40
C ALA A 564 -27.08 -5.97 6.74
N VAL A 565 -26.41 -5.64 7.85
CA VAL A 565 -26.87 -5.83 9.22
C VAL A 565 -26.53 -4.58 10.03
N ALA A 566 -27.23 -4.33 11.12
CA ALA A 566 -26.99 -3.17 11.96
C ALA A 566 -25.60 -3.26 12.64
N ALA A 567 -24.83 -2.17 12.55
CA ALA A 567 -23.53 -2.07 13.22
C ALA A 567 -23.70 -2.07 14.74
N THR A 568 -22.79 -2.74 15.44
CA THR A 568 -22.65 -2.70 16.89
C THR A 568 -21.18 -2.62 17.31
N ASN A 569 -20.89 -2.46 18.60
CA ASN A 569 -19.48 -2.39 19.04
C ASN A 569 -18.76 -3.70 18.78
N GLU A 570 -17.71 -3.61 17.99
CA GLU A 570 -16.82 -4.73 17.64
C GLU A 570 -15.39 -4.51 18.14
N PHE A 571 -15.04 -3.29 18.53
CA PHE A 571 -13.68 -2.89 18.89
C PHE A 571 -13.56 -2.31 20.31
N ASP A 572 -14.51 -2.58 21.21
CA ASP A 572 -14.45 -2.12 22.61
C ASP A 572 -13.10 -2.48 23.27
N TYR A 573 -12.54 -3.64 22.94
CA TYR A 573 -11.26 -4.12 23.44
C TYR A 573 -10.07 -3.27 22.98
N ALA A 574 -10.21 -2.57 21.83
CA ALA A 574 -9.16 -1.73 21.27
C ALA A 574 -9.09 -0.33 21.90
N ALA A 575 -10.04 0.01 22.76
CA ALA A 575 -10.00 1.28 23.50
C ALA A 575 -8.89 1.32 24.57
N GLY A 576 -8.54 0.19 25.17
CA GLY A 576 -7.47 0.07 26.18
C GLY A 576 -7.58 1.08 27.32
N ASP A 577 -6.51 1.25 28.06
CA ASP A 577 -6.40 2.25 29.15
C ASP A 577 -5.95 3.63 28.63
N VAL A 578 -6.48 4.06 27.48
CA VAL A 578 -6.10 5.32 26.84
C VAL A 578 -7.07 6.44 27.21
N THR A 579 -6.54 7.62 27.53
CA THR A 579 -7.36 8.81 27.67
C THR A 579 -7.54 9.45 26.29
N TYR A 580 -8.72 9.29 25.71
CA TYR A 580 -9.07 9.91 24.43
C TYR A 580 -9.49 11.36 24.59
N LEU A 581 -9.16 12.20 23.61
CA LEU A 581 -9.59 13.58 23.54
C LEU A 581 -11.12 13.63 23.49
N SER A 582 -11.69 14.52 24.29
CA SER A 582 -13.13 14.70 24.38
C SER A 582 -13.47 16.19 24.35
N ARG A 583 -14.50 16.55 23.60
CA ARG A 583 -15.05 17.91 23.52
C ARG A 583 -15.71 18.33 24.83
N ALA A 584 -16.09 17.40 25.69
CA ALA A 584 -16.75 17.65 26.96
C ALA A 584 -15.98 18.66 27.82
N GLY A 585 -16.72 19.64 28.38
CA GLY A 585 -16.16 20.72 29.17
C GLY A 585 -15.16 21.60 28.39
N HIS A 586 -15.39 21.82 27.10
CA HIS A 586 -14.51 22.61 26.22
C HIS A 586 -13.10 22.02 26.13
N PHE A 587 -12.99 20.72 25.85
CA PHE A 587 -11.73 19.99 25.85
C PHE A 587 -10.96 20.04 27.16
N ALA A 588 -11.65 19.96 28.27
CA ALA A 588 -11.05 20.02 29.61
C ALA A 588 -9.93 18.99 29.83
N ASN A 589 -9.96 17.87 29.08
CA ASN A 589 -8.97 16.80 29.18
C ASN A 589 -7.79 16.95 28.18
N TYR A 590 -7.72 18.00 27.37
CA TYR A 590 -6.74 18.17 26.30
C TYR A 590 -5.30 17.89 26.75
N ALA A 591 -4.85 18.57 27.79
CA ALA A 591 -3.48 18.43 28.27
C ALA A 591 -3.14 17.00 28.75
N LYS A 592 -4.14 16.27 29.26
CA LYS A 592 -3.95 14.86 29.68
C LYS A 592 -3.97 13.91 28.50
N ALA A 593 -4.91 14.07 27.60
CA ALA A 593 -5.08 13.19 26.46
C ALA A 593 -3.90 13.27 25.50
N THR A 594 -3.39 14.49 25.20
CA THR A 594 -2.30 14.73 24.26
C THR A 594 -0.90 14.61 24.86
N ALA A 595 -0.80 14.30 26.16
CA ALA A 595 0.48 14.06 26.82
C ALA A 595 1.19 12.83 26.23
N ALA A 596 2.51 12.82 26.31
CA ALA A 596 3.29 11.63 25.96
C ALA A 596 2.91 10.45 26.89
N PRO A 597 2.84 9.22 26.36
CA PRO A 597 2.59 8.05 27.17
C PRO A 597 3.58 7.91 28.33
N THR A 598 3.07 7.59 29.50
CA THR A 598 3.88 7.32 30.71
C THR A 598 3.71 5.91 31.25
N ASN A 599 2.67 5.19 30.79
CA ASN A 599 2.47 3.78 31.07
C ASN A 599 2.94 2.95 29.87
N PHE A 600 3.91 2.08 30.08
CA PHE A 600 4.49 1.17 29.08
C PHE A 600 4.16 -0.29 29.39
N SER A 601 3.23 -0.55 30.31
CA SER A 601 2.81 -1.90 30.68
C SER A 601 1.53 -2.29 29.95
N MET A 602 1.54 -3.44 29.28
CA MET A 602 0.34 -4.06 28.71
C MET A 602 -0.56 -4.56 29.85
N SER A 603 -1.87 -4.35 29.76
CA SER A 603 -2.83 -4.82 30.76
C SER A 603 -2.87 -6.36 30.82
N ASP A 604 -3.30 -6.90 31.96
CA ASP A 604 -3.43 -8.37 32.12
C ASP A 604 -4.44 -8.98 31.16
N GLU A 605 -5.51 -8.26 30.85
CA GLU A 605 -6.51 -8.66 29.85
C GLU A 605 -5.87 -8.75 28.45
N ALA A 606 -5.20 -7.66 28.02
CA ALA A 606 -4.54 -7.64 26.72
C ALA A 606 -3.48 -8.74 26.61
N LYS A 607 -2.71 -9.01 27.67
CA LYS A 607 -1.73 -10.10 27.70
C LYS A 607 -2.37 -11.48 27.57
N ALA A 608 -3.52 -11.70 28.18
CA ALA A 608 -4.23 -12.99 28.15
C ALA A 608 -4.80 -13.33 26.77
N GLU A 609 -5.26 -12.32 26.04
CA GLU A 609 -5.88 -12.46 24.71
C GLU A 609 -4.89 -12.28 23.55
N PHE A 610 -3.72 -11.70 23.81
CA PHE A 610 -2.70 -11.47 22.78
C PHE A 610 -2.18 -12.76 22.17
N THR A 611 -2.26 -12.87 20.85
CA THR A 611 -1.76 -14.05 20.12
C THR A 611 -0.65 -13.69 19.13
N ASN A 612 0.33 -14.59 19.05
CA ASN A 612 1.38 -14.60 18.04
C ASN A 612 1.86 -16.03 17.78
N ASN A 613 2.88 -16.22 16.96
CA ASN A 613 3.37 -17.57 16.61
C ASN A 613 4.00 -18.34 17.78
N SER A 614 4.24 -17.73 18.93
CA SER A 614 4.79 -18.41 20.09
C SER A 614 3.72 -19.07 20.98
N ASN A 615 2.47 -18.59 20.92
CA ASN A 615 1.38 -19.03 21.78
C ASN A 615 0.11 -19.49 21.04
N TYR A 616 0.03 -19.32 19.70
CA TYR A 616 -1.11 -19.79 18.92
C TYR A 616 -1.17 -21.30 18.85
N ASP A 617 -2.34 -21.88 19.20
CA ASP A 617 -2.64 -23.32 19.08
C ASP A 617 -3.99 -23.48 18.33
N PRO A 618 -3.99 -23.99 17.09
CA PRO A 618 -5.20 -24.11 16.27
C PRO A 618 -6.28 -24.98 16.92
N LYS A 619 -5.91 -25.95 17.73
CA LYS A 619 -6.88 -26.85 18.40
C LYS A 619 -7.80 -26.14 19.38
N LYS A 620 -7.39 -24.98 19.91
CA LYS A 620 -8.24 -24.18 20.80
C LYS A 620 -9.41 -23.53 20.05
N TYR A 621 -9.31 -23.44 18.74
CA TYR A 621 -10.27 -22.79 17.86
C TYR A 621 -11.07 -23.77 17.00
N ASP A 622 -10.90 -25.08 17.21
CA ASP A 622 -11.70 -26.10 16.53
C ASP A 622 -13.11 -26.17 17.12
N ASN A 623 -14.09 -26.28 16.22
CA ASN A 623 -15.48 -26.52 16.60
C ASN A 623 -15.86 -28.00 16.33
N ASP A 624 -16.07 -28.76 17.38
CA ASP A 624 -16.41 -30.19 17.29
C ASP A 624 -17.71 -30.47 16.51
N SER A 625 -18.55 -29.47 16.30
CA SER A 625 -19.80 -29.58 15.53
C SER A 625 -19.61 -29.36 14.02
N ASP A 626 -18.43 -28.94 13.57
CA ASP A 626 -18.19 -28.76 12.15
C ASP A 626 -18.10 -30.09 11.43
N GLU A 627 -18.82 -30.17 10.29
CA GLU A 627 -18.74 -31.31 9.39
C GLU A 627 -17.64 -31.11 8.35
N MET A 628 -16.92 -32.20 8.05
CA MET A 628 -15.86 -32.16 7.04
C MET A 628 -16.43 -31.86 5.65
N PRO A 629 -16.02 -30.80 4.97
CA PRO A 629 -16.49 -30.49 3.63
C PRO A 629 -16.08 -31.55 2.60
N THR A 630 -16.88 -31.69 1.54
CA THR A 630 -16.51 -32.51 0.38
C THR A 630 -15.29 -31.95 -0.32
N THR A 631 -14.33 -32.81 -0.65
CA THR A 631 -13.11 -32.45 -1.41
C THR A 631 -12.80 -33.46 -2.48
N GLY A 632 -12.15 -33.06 -3.58
CA GLY A 632 -11.68 -33.95 -4.65
C GLY A 632 -12.77 -34.56 -5.52
N ALA A 633 -13.99 -34.02 -5.51
CA ALA A 633 -15.08 -34.48 -6.36
C ALA A 633 -14.76 -34.25 -7.85
N LYS A 634 -15.46 -34.96 -8.73
CA LYS A 634 -15.27 -34.87 -10.19
C LYS A 634 -16.53 -34.38 -10.88
N ASN A 635 -16.94 -33.15 -10.56
CA ASN A 635 -18.14 -32.53 -11.12
C ASN A 635 -17.93 -31.94 -12.52
N GLY A 636 -16.69 -31.76 -12.96
CA GLY A 636 -16.33 -31.32 -14.31
C GLY A 636 -16.51 -29.83 -14.56
N LEU A 637 -16.83 -29.01 -13.54
CA LEU A 637 -16.97 -27.57 -13.67
C LEU A 637 -15.59 -26.92 -13.80
N LYS A 638 -15.55 -25.80 -14.56
CA LYS A 638 -14.36 -24.96 -14.76
C LYS A 638 -14.64 -23.52 -14.36
N LEU A 639 -13.63 -22.82 -13.85
CA LEU A 639 -13.76 -21.49 -13.29
C LEU A 639 -14.35 -20.49 -14.29
N TYR A 640 -13.99 -20.56 -15.58
CA TYR A 640 -14.56 -19.64 -16.59
C TYR A 640 -16.07 -19.71 -16.72
N GLN A 641 -16.70 -20.84 -16.33
CA GLN A 641 -18.15 -21.00 -16.35
C GLN A 641 -18.86 -20.24 -15.22
N MET A 642 -18.06 -19.75 -14.26
CA MET A 642 -18.52 -19.01 -13.08
C MET A 642 -18.51 -17.50 -13.30
N TYR A 643 -17.94 -17.00 -14.43
CA TYR A 643 -17.93 -15.57 -14.76
C TYR A 643 -19.34 -14.97 -14.74
N GLY A 644 -19.53 -13.90 -13.99
CA GLY A 644 -20.81 -13.17 -13.86
C GLY A 644 -21.88 -13.89 -13.04
N LYS A 645 -21.59 -15.05 -12.44
CA LYS A 645 -22.53 -15.70 -11.50
C LYS A 645 -22.51 -15.00 -10.16
N ASP A 646 -23.66 -14.97 -9.51
CA ASP A 646 -23.78 -14.46 -8.15
C ASP A 646 -22.89 -15.27 -7.18
N TYR A 647 -22.45 -14.61 -6.11
CA TYR A 647 -21.61 -15.25 -5.10
C TYR A 647 -22.25 -16.49 -4.48
N ASP A 648 -23.58 -16.47 -4.29
CA ASP A 648 -24.37 -17.53 -3.67
C ASP A 648 -24.96 -18.54 -4.68
N ASP A 649 -24.51 -18.52 -5.97
CA ASP A 649 -24.98 -19.49 -6.99
C ASP A 649 -24.56 -20.91 -6.60
N ALA A 650 -25.50 -21.87 -6.63
CA ALA A 650 -25.28 -23.25 -6.20
C ALA A 650 -24.19 -24.01 -7.01
N ASP A 651 -23.77 -23.53 -8.17
CA ASP A 651 -22.68 -24.13 -8.91
C ASP A 651 -21.31 -23.88 -8.24
N TRP A 652 -21.21 -22.85 -7.37
CA TRP A 652 -20.00 -22.63 -6.56
C TRP A 652 -19.71 -23.82 -5.66
N ASP A 653 -20.70 -24.36 -4.95
CA ASP A 653 -20.52 -25.56 -4.12
C ASP A 653 -19.98 -26.74 -4.92
N LYS A 654 -20.55 -26.97 -6.11
CA LYS A 654 -20.11 -28.04 -7.01
C LYS A 654 -18.68 -27.82 -7.52
N LEU A 655 -18.28 -26.57 -7.78
CA LEU A 655 -16.93 -26.23 -8.19
C LEU A 655 -15.94 -26.45 -7.03
N LEU A 656 -16.28 -25.95 -5.84
CA LEU A 656 -15.46 -26.04 -4.64
C LEU A 656 -15.26 -27.49 -4.18
N ASP A 657 -16.26 -28.36 -4.32
CA ASP A 657 -16.16 -29.79 -4.03
C ASP A 657 -15.05 -30.50 -4.83
N GLN A 658 -14.63 -29.93 -5.98
CA GLN A 658 -13.54 -30.49 -6.80
C GLN A 658 -12.14 -30.18 -6.24
N LEU A 659 -12.03 -29.17 -5.36
CA LEU A 659 -10.75 -28.79 -4.76
C LEU A 659 -10.29 -29.87 -3.79
N THR A 660 -9.00 -30.18 -3.81
CA THR A 660 -8.35 -30.95 -2.77
C THR A 660 -7.86 -30.04 -1.65
N PHE A 661 -7.48 -30.60 -0.50
CA PHE A 661 -6.78 -29.87 0.55
C PHE A 661 -5.56 -29.13 0.01
N ASP A 662 -4.74 -29.82 -0.80
CA ASP A 662 -3.53 -29.25 -1.38
C ASP A 662 -3.83 -28.14 -2.40
N ASP A 663 -4.95 -28.22 -3.14
CA ASP A 663 -5.39 -27.12 -4.03
C ASP A 663 -5.74 -25.87 -3.21
N MET A 664 -6.46 -26.03 -2.11
CA MET A 664 -6.85 -24.91 -1.23
C MET A 664 -5.63 -24.33 -0.51
N ASP A 665 -4.76 -25.17 0.07
CA ASP A 665 -3.51 -24.70 0.70
C ASP A 665 -2.63 -23.93 -0.28
N ASN A 666 -2.50 -24.41 -1.52
CA ASN A 666 -1.72 -23.72 -2.55
C ASN A 666 -2.30 -22.33 -2.91
N LEU A 667 -3.63 -22.21 -3.00
CA LEU A 667 -4.30 -20.91 -3.24
C LEU A 667 -4.05 -19.94 -2.10
N ILE A 668 -4.16 -20.42 -0.87
CA ILE A 668 -3.99 -19.63 0.35
C ILE A 668 -2.54 -19.21 0.54
N ALA A 669 -1.63 -20.17 0.46
CA ALA A 669 -0.23 -19.97 0.82
C ALA A 669 0.57 -19.10 -0.16
N ASN A 670 0.16 -19.04 -1.43
CA ASN A 670 0.99 -18.50 -2.50
C ASN A 670 0.32 -17.31 -3.24
N GLY A 671 -0.27 -16.39 -2.48
CA GLY A 671 -0.90 -15.18 -3.02
C GLY A 671 0.05 -14.05 -3.39
N GLY A 672 1.37 -14.28 -3.39
CA GLY A 672 2.37 -13.25 -3.66
C GLY A 672 2.39 -12.80 -5.11
N TYR A 673 1.97 -11.58 -5.37
CA TYR A 673 1.91 -10.92 -6.68
C TYR A 673 1.11 -11.69 -7.73
N GLY A 674 0.08 -12.39 -7.29
CA GLY A 674 -0.81 -13.15 -8.15
C GLY A 674 -1.44 -14.33 -7.44
N THR A 675 -2.38 -14.99 -8.10
CA THR A 675 -3.05 -16.15 -7.56
C THR A 675 -2.69 -17.41 -8.35
N PRO A 676 -2.31 -18.53 -7.68
CA PRO A 676 -1.83 -19.75 -8.35
C PRO A 676 -2.86 -20.39 -9.28
N ALA A 677 -2.36 -21.16 -10.26
CA ALA A 677 -3.20 -22.01 -11.09
C ALA A 677 -3.72 -23.22 -10.30
N VAL A 678 -4.99 -23.59 -10.50
CA VAL A 678 -5.63 -24.78 -9.92
C VAL A 678 -6.23 -25.65 -11.02
N LYS A 679 -5.59 -26.80 -11.28
CA LYS A 679 -5.97 -27.68 -12.39
C LYS A 679 -7.35 -28.30 -12.25
N SER A 680 -7.75 -28.68 -11.06
CA SER A 680 -9.02 -29.36 -10.79
C SER A 680 -10.21 -28.54 -11.32
N VAL A 681 -10.15 -27.23 -11.17
CA VAL A 681 -11.19 -26.29 -11.60
C VAL A 681 -10.80 -25.45 -12.83
N GLY A 682 -9.67 -25.72 -13.48
CA GLY A 682 -9.22 -24.98 -14.67
C GLY A 682 -8.90 -23.52 -14.42
N LYS A 683 -8.55 -23.14 -13.17
CA LYS A 683 -8.07 -21.79 -12.86
C LYS A 683 -6.66 -21.62 -13.43
N ILE A 684 -6.46 -20.54 -14.20
CA ILE A 684 -5.12 -20.11 -14.63
C ILE A 684 -4.39 -19.38 -13.50
N GLN A 685 -3.08 -19.24 -13.60
CA GLN A 685 -2.35 -18.28 -12.77
C GLN A 685 -2.72 -16.88 -13.21
N LEU A 686 -3.07 -16.01 -12.27
CA LEU A 686 -3.23 -14.57 -12.48
C LEU A 686 -2.02 -13.83 -11.94
N THR A 687 -1.75 -12.66 -12.48
CA THR A 687 -0.68 -11.75 -12.03
C THR A 687 -1.32 -10.52 -11.43
N ASP A 688 -0.83 -10.12 -10.24
CA ASP A 688 -1.18 -8.88 -9.59
C ASP A 688 0.05 -7.97 -9.54
N ALA A 689 -0.15 -6.66 -9.48
CA ALA A 689 0.93 -5.68 -9.51
C ALA A 689 0.80 -4.69 -8.33
N ASP A 690 1.95 -4.23 -7.85
CA ASP A 690 2.02 -3.22 -6.82
C ASP A 690 1.64 -1.83 -7.37
N GLY A 691 1.31 -0.90 -6.48
CA GLY A 691 0.90 0.47 -6.75
C GLY A 691 1.28 1.37 -5.58
N PRO A 692 0.55 2.46 -5.28
CA PRO A 692 -0.75 2.90 -5.80
C PRO A 692 -0.70 3.79 -7.06
N ALA A 693 0.34 4.61 -7.25
CA ALA A 693 0.34 5.58 -8.36
C ALA A 693 0.73 4.96 -9.73
N SER A 694 0.82 3.64 -9.83
CA SER A 694 1.27 2.92 -11.02
C SER A 694 0.94 1.43 -10.92
N LEU A 695 1.40 0.65 -11.90
CA LEU A 695 1.49 -0.80 -11.82
C LEU A 695 2.96 -1.19 -11.84
N ASN A 696 3.44 -1.86 -10.81
CA ASN A 696 4.81 -2.36 -10.71
C ASN A 696 4.83 -3.87 -10.49
N ASN A 697 5.44 -4.60 -11.41
CA ASN A 697 5.67 -6.04 -11.23
C ASN A 697 7.08 -6.28 -10.68
N ASN A 698 7.17 -6.53 -9.39
CA ASN A 698 8.42 -6.69 -8.67
C ASN A 698 9.26 -7.91 -9.13
N PHE A 699 8.65 -8.91 -9.78
CA PHE A 699 9.35 -10.08 -10.30
C PHE A 699 9.94 -9.87 -11.68
N THR A 700 9.21 -9.21 -12.57
CA THR A 700 9.69 -8.94 -13.93
C THR A 700 10.50 -7.66 -14.02
N GLY A 701 10.35 -6.77 -13.03
CA GLY A 701 10.88 -5.41 -13.04
C GLY A 701 10.21 -4.52 -14.09
N VAL A 702 9.04 -4.92 -14.62
CA VAL A 702 8.25 -4.09 -15.54
C VAL A 702 7.31 -3.23 -14.73
N GLY A 703 7.31 -1.93 -15.01
CA GLY A 703 6.38 -0.96 -14.45
C GLY A 703 5.59 -0.23 -15.52
N SER A 704 4.54 0.47 -15.10
CA SER A 704 3.73 1.36 -15.96
C SER A 704 4.20 2.82 -15.84
N ILE A 705 3.47 3.72 -16.51
CA ILE A 705 3.57 5.15 -16.25
C ILE A 705 3.22 5.42 -14.78
N GLY A 706 4.04 6.22 -14.11
CA GLY A 706 3.80 6.72 -12.76
C GLY A 706 3.00 8.02 -12.78
N PHE A 707 1.87 7.99 -12.10
CA PHE A 707 0.99 9.15 -11.89
C PHE A 707 1.47 10.01 -10.71
N PRO A 708 0.94 11.23 -10.55
CA PRO A 708 1.06 11.97 -9.31
C PRO A 708 0.63 11.14 -8.11
N ALA A 709 1.19 11.42 -6.95
CA ALA A 709 0.90 10.67 -5.71
C ALA A 709 -0.58 10.80 -5.29
N SER A 710 -1.08 9.89 -4.44
CA SER A 710 -2.47 9.90 -3.97
C SER A 710 -2.85 11.22 -3.29
N THR A 711 -1.92 11.83 -2.55
CA THR A 711 -2.08 13.20 -2.02
C THR A 711 -2.40 14.22 -3.13
N ALA A 712 -1.80 14.09 -4.32
CA ALA A 712 -2.11 14.97 -5.45
C ALA A 712 -3.55 14.74 -5.94
N PHE A 713 -4.02 13.49 -6.04
CA PHE A 713 -5.42 13.22 -6.37
C PHE A 713 -6.39 13.86 -5.37
N ALA A 714 -6.10 13.76 -4.08
CA ALA A 714 -6.90 14.44 -3.06
C ALA A 714 -6.91 15.96 -3.26
N CYS A 715 -5.76 16.57 -3.55
CA CYS A 715 -5.66 18.00 -3.83
C CYS A 715 -6.46 18.44 -5.08
N THR A 716 -6.81 17.53 -5.99
CA THR A 716 -7.70 17.87 -7.12
C THR A 716 -9.14 18.13 -6.68
N TRP A 717 -9.62 17.50 -5.61
CA TRP A 717 -11.03 17.48 -5.22
C TRP A 717 -11.96 17.11 -6.40
N ASN A 718 -11.49 16.20 -7.27
CA ASN A 718 -12.18 15.85 -8.53
C ASN A 718 -12.35 14.34 -8.64
N ARG A 719 -13.56 13.85 -8.32
CA ARG A 719 -13.94 12.43 -8.38
C ARG A 719 -13.82 11.84 -9.78
N ASP A 720 -14.10 12.65 -10.81
CA ASP A 720 -14.02 12.21 -12.20
C ASP A 720 -12.58 11.90 -12.63
N LEU A 721 -11.59 12.68 -12.16
CA LEU A 721 -10.18 12.38 -12.43
C LEU A 721 -9.73 11.11 -11.71
N ALA A 722 -10.17 10.90 -10.48
CA ALA A 722 -9.89 9.66 -9.75
C ALA A 722 -10.44 8.44 -10.50
N LYS A 723 -11.67 8.53 -11.01
CA LYS A 723 -12.27 7.47 -11.82
C LYS A 723 -11.54 7.24 -13.15
N GLN A 724 -11.18 8.30 -13.86
CA GLN A 724 -10.40 8.21 -15.10
C GLN A 724 -9.02 7.58 -14.87
N PHE A 725 -8.40 7.88 -13.72
CA PHE A 725 -7.16 7.21 -13.33
C PHE A 725 -7.38 5.71 -13.13
N GLY A 726 -8.42 5.30 -12.40
CA GLY A 726 -8.78 3.88 -12.26
C GLY A 726 -9.00 3.20 -13.62
N GLU A 727 -9.69 3.87 -14.55
CA GLU A 727 -9.87 3.36 -15.92
C GLU A 727 -8.54 3.23 -16.66
N MET A 728 -7.62 4.18 -16.48
CA MET A 728 -6.28 4.13 -17.07
C MET A 728 -5.41 3.03 -16.45
N ILE A 729 -5.52 2.80 -15.13
CA ILE A 729 -4.91 1.61 -14.48
C ILE A 729 -5.42 0.35 -15.16
N GLY A 730 -6.72 0.28 -15.46
CA GLY A 730 -7.30 -0.85 -16.19
C GLY A 730 -6.71 -1.04 -17.60
N ASP A 731 -6.58 0.04 -18.37
CA ASP A 731 -5.98 -0.03 -19.72
C ASP A 731 -4.50 -0.45 -19.66
N MET A 732 -3.73 0.09 -18.69
CA MET A 732 -2.34 -0.33 -18.46
C MET A 732 -2.25 -1.79 -17.97
N ALA A 733 -3.18 -2.23 -17.11
CA ALA A 733 -3.24 -3.62 -16.64
C ALA A 733 -3.51 -4.61 -17.78
N HIS A 734 -4.38 -4.25 -18.73
CA HIS A 734 -4.62 -5.07 -19.93
C HIS A 734 -3.34 -5.21 -20.77
N ASP A 735 -2.65 -4.10 -21.05
CA ASP A 735 -1.37 -4.13 -21.80
C ASP A 735 -0.31 -4.98 -21.06
N MET A 736 -0.24 -4.91 -19.73
CA MET A 736 0.73 -5.63 -18.90
C MET A 736 0.27 -7.04 -18.48
N HIS A 737 -0.91 -7.49 -18.89
CA HIS A 737 -1.51 -8.76 -18.48
C HIS A 737 -1.66 -8.92 -16.96
N VAL A 738 -1.99 -7.84 -16.27
CA VAL A 738 -2.26 -7.78 -14.82
C VAL A 738 -3.76 -7.94 -14.58
N ALA A 739 -4.16 -8.70 -13.58
CA ALA A 739 -5.56 -8.93 -13.20
C ALA A 739 -5.96 -8.17 -11.94
N GLY A 740 -5.02 -8.00 -10.99
CA GLY A 740 -5.22 -7.31 -9.72
C GLY A 740 -4.20 -6.21 -9.47
N TRP A 741 -4.62 -5.18 -8.74
CA TRP A 741 -3.83 -4.01 -8.41
C TRP A 741 -3.81 -3.78 -6.89
N TYR A 742 -2.60 -3.79 -6.26
CA TYR A 742 -2.44 -3.57 -4.82
C TYR A 742 -2.57 -2.09 -4.48
N ALA A 743 -3.78 -1.58 -4.66
CA ALA A 743 -4.19 -0.20 -4.43
C ALA A 743 -5.73 -0.07 -4.56
N PRO A 744 -6.30 1.13 -4.26
CA PRO A 744 -5.66 2.31 -3.67
C PRO A 744 -5.30 2.10 -2.19
N ALA A 745 -4.33 2.90 -1.72
CA ALA A 745 -4.02 3.01 -0.30
C ALA A 745 -4.79 4.20 0.28
N MET A 746 -5.49 4.02 1.41
CA MET A 746 -6.47 5.00 1.89
C MET A 746 -6.48 5.19 3.42
N ASN A 747 -5.38 4.85 4.08
CA ASN A 747 -5.22 5.18 5.50
C ASN A 747 -5.23 6.71 5.70
N ILE A 748 -5.47 7.16 6.91
CA ILE A 748 -5.70 8.57 7.20
C ILE A 748 -4.37 9.29 7.48
N HIS A 749 -4.22 10.53 7.00
CA HIS A 749 -3.13 11.43 7.37
C HIS A 749 -3.30 11.88 8.84
N ARG A 750 -3.19 10.93 9.76
CA ARG A 750 -3.30 11.18 11.20
C ARG A 750 -2.22 12.13 11.70
N SER A 751 -1.01 11.96 11.18
CA SER A 751 0.16 12.77 11.52
C SER A 751 0.88 13.25 10.27
N ALA A 752 1.29 14.52 10.25
CA ALA A 752 2.13 15.06 9.19
C ALA A 752 3.46 14.28 9.04
N PHE A 753 3.90 13.57 10.06
CA PHE A 753 5.16 12.83 10.07
C PHE A 753 5.06 11.41 9.52
N SER A 754 3.90 10.93 9.09
CA SER A 754 3.79 9.59 8.49
C SER A 754 4.63 9.50 7.21
N GLY A 755 5.40 8.40 7.09
CA GLY A 755 6.28 8.17 5.94
C GLY A 755 5.52 7.89 4.65
N ARG A 756 4.34 7.28 4.72
CA ARG A 756 3.52 6.89 3.56
C ARG A 756 2.41 7.89 3.20
N THR A 757 2.44 9.10 3.70
CA THR A 757 1.48 10.16 3.34
C THR A 757 1.33 10.32 1.83
N PHE A 758 2.38 10.10 1.04
CA PHE A 758 2.31 10.17 -0.43
C PHE A 758 1.38 9.12 -1.07
N GLU A 759 1.19 7.97 -0.40
CA GLU A 759 0.32 6.89 -0.89
C GLU A 759 -1.14 7.05 -0.45
N TYR A 760 -1.37 7.82 0.61
CA TYR A 760 -2.68 8.08 1.19
C TYR A 760 -3.23 9.40 0.68
N PHE A 761 -4.51 9.69 0.92
CA PHE A 761 -5.18 10.82 0.30
C PHE A 761 -5.20 12.06 1.18
N SER A 762 -5.70 11.96 2.41
CA SER A 762 -6.09 13.11 3.22
C SER A 762 -6.21 12.78 4.71
N GLU A 763 -6.25 13.83 5.53
CA GLU A 763 -6.70 13.78 6.93
C GLU A 763 -8.21 13.56 7.06
N ASP A 764 -9.00 13.81 5.98
CA ASP A 764 -10.45 13.65 5.97
C ASP A 764 -10.87 12.31 5.37
N SER A 765 -11.74 11.60 6.09
CA SER A 765 -12.20 10.27 5.72
C SER A 765 -13.16 10.26 4.52
N LEU A 766 -13.98 11.31 4.35
CA LEU A 766 -14.87 11.41 3.20
C LEU A 766 -14.09 11.70 1.92
N LEU A 767 -13.15 12.66 1.95
CA LEU A 767 -12.31 12.97 0.80
C LEU A 767 -11.49 11.76 0.38
N SER A 768 -10.87 11.07 1.36
CA SER A 768 -10.11 9.83 1.11
C SER A 768 -10.98 8.74 0.49
N GLY A 769 -12.17 8.50 1.06
CA GLY A 769 -13.13 7.51 0.56
C GLY A 769 -13.65 7.85 -0.83
N ALA A 770 -13.95 9.11 -1.10
CA ALA A 770 -14.44 9.56 -2.40
C ALA A 770 -13.41 9.39 -3.51
N MET A 771 -12.13 9.67 -3.25
CA MET A 771 -11.06 9.44 -4.23
C MET A 771 -10.88 7.93 -4.45
N ALA A 772 -10.68 7.17 -3.37
CA ALA A 772 -10.43 5.74 -3.43
C ALA A 772 -11.57 4.95 -4.10
N SER A 773 -12.83 5.22 -3.74
CA SER A 773 -13.99 4.53 -4.32
C SER A 773 -14.12 4.76 -5.82
N ASN A 774 -13.80 5.97 -6.30
CA ASN A 774 -13.83 6.27 -7.73
C ASN A 774 -12.68 5.64 -8.50
N GLU A 775 -11.46 5.56 -7.93
CA GLU A 775 -10.35 4.80 -8.51
C GLU A 775 -10.70 3.32 -8.65
N ILE A 776 -11.29 2.72 -7.62
CA ILE A 776 -11.74 1.32 -7.62
C ILE A 776 -12.82 1.11 -8.67
N ALA A 777 -13.82 1.98 -8.73
CA ALA A 777 -14.89 1.89 -9.72
C ALA A 777 -14.34 1.98 -11.15
N GLY A 778 -13.35 2.84 -11.38
CA GLY A 778 -12.65 2.97 -12.67
C GLY A 778 -11.93 1.68 -13.05
N ALA A 779 -11.09 1.13 -12.20
CA ALA A 779 -10.35 -0.11 -12.43
C ALA A 779 -11.29 -1.31 -12.63
N LYS A 780 -12.33 -1.42 -11.79
CA LYS A 780 -13.36 -2.45 -11.89
C LYS A 780 -14.12 -2.39 -13.23
N SER A 781 -14.38 -1.19 -13.77
CA SER A 781 -15.03 -1.02 -15.08
C SER A 781 -14.27 -1.70 -16.22
N LYS A 782 -12.97 -1.92 -16.04
CA LYS A 782 -12.08 -2.64 -16.95
C LYS A 782 -11.85 -4.11 -16.54
N GLY A 783 -12.50 -4.58 -15.47
CA GLY A 783 -12.37 -5.93 -14.96
C GLY A 783 -11.07 -6.20 -14.19
N VAL A 784 -10.44 -5.17 -13.67
CA VAL A 784 -9.28 -5.25 -12.76
C VAL A 784 -9.77 -5.13 -11.33
N TYR A 785 -9.44 -6.10 -10.47
CA TYR A 785 -9.78 -6.03 -9.06
C TYR A 785 -8.71 -5.28 -8.27
N SER A 786 -9.17 -4.36 -7.43
CA SER A 786 -8.33 -3.48 -6.62
C SER A 786 -8.26 -4.01 -5.19
N PHE A 787 -7.05 -4.12 -4.64
CA PHE A 787 -6.83 -4.45 -3.23
C PHE A 787 -6.74 -3.17 -2.43
N MET A 788 -7.88 -2.69 -1.92
CA MET A 788 -7.89 -1.55 -1.03
C MET A 788 -7.05 -1.82 0.21
N LYS A 789 -6.17 -0.88 0.58
CA LYS A 789 -5.14 -1.10 1.62
C LYS A 789 -4.89 0.14 2.48
N HIS A 790 -4.32 -0.02 3.67
CA HIS A 790 -4.05 -1.23 4.43
C HIS A 790 -5.11 -1.37 5.52
N PHE A 791 -5.90 -2.41 5.48
CA PHE A 791 -7.12 -2.59 6.29
C PHE A 791 -6.82 -3.26 7.63
N ALA A 792 -6.83 -2.51 8.76
CA ALA A 792 -7.04 -1.08 8.91
C ALA A 792 -6.12 -0.49 10.00
N LEU A 793 -6.18 0.82 10.21
CA LEU A 793 -5.43 1.55 11.24
C LEU A 793 -3.89 1.47 11.08
N ASN A 794 -3.38 1.44 9.87
CA ASN A 794 -1.95 1.47 9.55
C ASN A 794 -1.53 2.88 9.09
N ASP A 795 -1.67 3.86 9.99
CA ASP A 795 -1.47 5.28 9.67
C ASP A 795 -0.07 5.79 10.04
N GLN A 796 0.84 4.88 10.42
CA GLN A 796 2.26 5.17 10.67
C GLN A 796 3.14 3.99 10.26
N GLU A 797 4.43 4.26 10.02
CA GLU A 797 5.41 3.26 9.61
C GLU A 797 6.21 2.70 10.79
N THR A 798 6.43 3.50 11.82
CA THR A 798 7.22 3.10 12.99
C THR A 798 6.58 1.92 13.70
N ASN A 799 7.38 0.88 13.93
CA ASN A 799 6.99 -0.36 14.61
C ASN A 799 5.93 -1.22 13.89
N ARG A 800 5.50 -0.88 12.66
CA ARG A 800 4.39 -1.58 11.99
C ARG A 800 4.56 -3.10 11.93
N THR A 801 5.78 -3.62 11.82
CA THR A 801 6.09 -5.07 11.82
C THR A 801 6.55 -5.60 13.18
N ASN A 802 6.56 -4.78 14.23
CA ASN A 802 6.99 -5.13 15.60
C ASN A 802 5.78 -5.35 16.52
N MET A 803 4.73 -6.02 16.04
CA MET A 803 3.50 -6.29 16.78
C MET A 803 2.95 -5.00 17.43
N VAL A 804 2.82 -3.92 16.63
CA VAL A 804 2.31 -2.65 17.14
C VAL A 804 0.83 -2.74 17.46
N CYS A 805 0.49 -2.60 18.74
CA CYS A 805 -0.88 -2.49 19.22
C CYS A 805 -1.37 -1.06 18.99
N THR A 806 -2.29 -0.88 18.05
CA THR A 806 -2.93 0.41 17.78
C THR A 806 -4.16 0.53 18.66
N TRP A 807 -4.10 1.43 19.65
CA TRP A 807 -5.21 1.67 20.56
C TRP A 807 -6.05 2.84 20.05
N ALA A 808 -7.33 2.57 19.77
CA ALA A 808 -8.31 3.53 19.29
C ALA A 808 -9.70 3.16 19.81
N ASN A 809 -10.56 4.15 20.01
CA ASN A 809 -11.93 3.88 20.45
C ASN A 809 -12.84 3.53 19.27
N GLU A 810 -13.95 2.83 19.55
CA GLU A 810 -14.91 2.34 18.55
C GLU A 810 -15.39 3.45 17.62
N GLN A 811 -15.75 4.62 18.14
CA GLN A 811 -16.26 5.74 17.34
C GLN A 811 -15.23 6.21 16.33
N SER A 812 -13.98 6.43 16.75
CA SER A 812 -12.94 6.87 15.83
C SER A 812 -12.58 5.80 14.78
N ILE A 813 -12.56 4.53 15.18
CA ILE A 813 -12.37 3.41 14.25
C ILE A 813 -13.40 3.47 13.14
N ARG A 814 -14.69 3.60 13.47
CA ARG A 814 -15.79 3.59 12.49
C ARG A 814 -15.89 4.85 11.65
N GLU A 815 -15.89 6.03 12.29
CA GLU A 815 -16.14 7.30 11.59
C GLU A 815 -14.93 7.85 10.85
N THR A 816 -13.71 7.45 11.25
CA THR A 816 -12.48 8.00 10.68
C THR A 816 -11.70 6.94 9.90
N TYR A 817 -11.27 5.88 10.57
CA TYR A 817 -10.28 4.96 9.99
C TYR A 817 -10.90 3.89 9.08
N LEU A 818 -12.15 3.50 9.30
CA LEU A 818 -12.86 2.53 8.46
C LEU A 818 -13.69 3.18 7.34
N LYS A 819 -14.08 4.44 7.48
CA LYS A 819 -14.97 5.13 6.53
C LYS A 819 -14.48 5.10 5.07
N PRO A 820 -13.19 5.33 4.75
CA PRO A 820 -12.73 5.23 3.35
C PRO A 820 -12.89 3.83 2.76
N PHE A 821 -12.70 2.80 3.57
CA PHE A 821 -12.85 1.40 3.17
C PHE A 821 -14.32 1.03 2.99
N GLU A 822 -15.21 1.50 3.88
CA GLU A 822 -16.65 1.33 3.76
C GLU A 822 -17.15 1.91 2.42
N MET A 823 -16.80 3.15 2.10
CA MET A 823 -17.15 3.79 0.82
C MET A 823 -16.59 3.01 -0.38
N SER A 824 -15.36 2.51 -0.25
CA SER A 824 -14.73 1.70 -1.30
C SER A 824 -15.47 0.39 -1.57
N VAL A 825 -16.04 -0.24 -0.55
CA VAL A 825 -16.90 -1.44 -0.70
C VAL A 825 -18.25 -1.07 -1.31
N LYS A 826 -18.94 -0.09 -0.75
CA LYS A 826 -20.34 0.23 -1.06
C LYS A 826 -20.48 1.03 -2.36
N GLU A 827 -19.66 2.05 -2.57
CA GLU A 827 -19.72 2.93 -3.74
C GLU A 827 -18.77 2.47 -4.85
N GLY A 828 -17.51 2.11 -4.48
CA GLY A 828 -16.51 1.63 -5.43
C GLY A 828 -16.73 0.20 -5.90
N GLY A 829 -17.44 -0.60 -5.10
CA GLY A 829 -17.67 -2.02 -5.35
C GLY A 829 -16.38 -2.84 -5.34
N ALA A 830 -15.50 -2.58 -4.36
CA ALA A 830 -14.25 -3.30 -4.18
C ALA A 830 -14.44 -4.81 -4.14
N GLN A 831 -13.50 -5.55 -4.74
CA GLN A 831 -13.53 -7.01 -4.84
C GLN A 831 -12.34 -7.69 -4.17
N ALA A 832 -11.39 -6.90 -3.67
CA ALA A 832 -10.24 -7.38 -2.92
C ALA A 832 -9.81 -6.38 -1.85
N VAL A 833 -9.15 -6.88 -0.81
CA VAL A 833 -8.65 -6.12 0.34
C VAL A 833 -7.25 -6.61 0.68
N MET A 834 -6.38 -5.71 1.12
CA MET A 834 -5.11 -6.08 1.76
C MET A 834 -5.18 -5.71 3.24
N SER A 835 -5.09 -6.71 4.12
CA SER A 835 -5.06 -6.49 5.57
C SER A 835 -3.73 -5.85 6.01
N SER A 836 -3.74 -5.14 7.13
CA SER A 836 -2.59 -4.38 7.60
C SER A 836 -1.67 -5.18 8.54
N PHE A 837 -0.47 -4.65 8.80
CA PHE A 837 0.52 -5.28 9.69
C PHE A 837 0.23 -5.15 11.18
N ASN A 838 -0.45 -4.07 11.59
CA ASN A 838 -0.63 -3.73 12.99
C ASN A 838 -1.68 -4.61 13.68
N TYR A 839 -1.64 -4.57 15.00
CA TYR A 839 -2.74 -5.05 15.85
C TYR A 839 -3.73 -3.91 16.08
N ILE A 840 -5.01 -4.21 16.09
CA ILE A 840 -6.09 -3.34 16.58
C ILE A 840 -6.31 -3.73 18.03
N GLY A 841 -5.96 -2.84 18.96
CA GLY A 841 -5.79 -3.25 20.36
C GLY A 841 -4.79 -4.39 20.49
N TYR A 842 -5.21 -5.53 21.01
CA TYR A 842 -4.39 -6.74 21.16
C TYR A 842 -4.62 -7.81 20.08
N THR A 843 -5.44 -7.53 19.05
CA THR A 843 -5.76 -8.49 17.98
C THR A 843 -5.11 -8.09 16.66
N TYR A 844 -4.30 -8.98 16.08
CA TYR A 844 -3.70 -8.74 14.77
C TYR A 844 -4.77 -8.50 13.70
N ALA A 845 -4.66 -7.42 12.92
CA ALA A 845 -5.68 -7.03 11.95
C ALA A 845 -5.97 -8.12 10.91
N GLY A 846 -4.93 -8.80 10.41
CA GLY A 846 -5.06 -9.94 9.49
C GLY A 846 -5.68 -11.20 10.11
N ALA A 847 -5.83 -11.24 11.44
CA ALA A 847 -6.45 -12.34 12.19
C ALA A 847 -7.64 -11.87 13.05
N SER A 848 -8.23 -10.71 12.72
CA SER A 848 -9.38 -10.15 13.43
C SER A 848 -10.70 -10.53 12.76
N SER A 849 -11.45 -11.49 13.33
CA SER A 849 -12.77 -11.84 12.80
C SER A 849 -13.78 -10.71 12.96
N ASN A 850 -13.66 -9.86 13.98
CA ASN A 850 -14.49 -8.66 14.14
C ASN A 850 -14.33 -7.73 12.94
N LEU A 851 -13.08 -7.49 12.51
CA LEU A 851 -12.79 -6.65 11.35
C LEU A 851 -13.18 -7.32 10.03
N LEU A 852 -12.74 -8.56 9.81
CA LEU A 852 -12.79 -9.22 8.50
C LEU A 852 -14.12 -9.95 8.24
N GLN A 853 -14.72 -10.55 9.27
CA GLN A 853 -15.98 -11.28 9.12
C GLN A 853 -17.18 -10.43 9.51
N THR A 854 -17.16 -9.81 10.70
CA THR A 854 -18.32 -9.06 11.19
C THR A 854 -18.49 -7.75 10.42
N VAL A 855 -17.49 -6.88 10.42
CA VAL A 855 -17.60 -5.56 9.80
C VAL A 855 -17.53 -5.67 8.27
N LEU A 856 -16.42 -6.15 7.73
CA LEU A 856 -16.19 -6.13 6.28
C LEU A 856 -17.24 -6.96 5.51
N ARG A 857 -17.46 -8.22 5.93
CA ARG A 857 -18.36 -9.14 5.21
C ARG A 857 -19.79 -9.10 5.71
N GLY A 858 -19.98 -8.97 7.03
CA GLY A 858 -21.30 -8.96 7.67
C GLY A 858 -22.01 -7.62 7.49
N GLU A 859 -21.44 -6.55 8.03
CA GLU A 859 -22.08 -5.22 7.99
C GLU A 859 -22.09 -4.66 6.57
N TRP A 860 -20.93 -4.59 5.90
CA TRP A 860 -20.81 -3.96 4.58
C TRP A 860 -21.17 -4.88 3.41
N GLY A 861 -21.36 -6.17 3.64
CA GLY A 861 -21.72 -7.14 2.60
C GLY A 861 -20.62 -7.40 1.57
N PHE A 862 -19.36 -7.21 1.91
CA PHE A 862 -18.22 -7.44 1.02
C PHE A 862 -18.16 -8.88 0.49
N LYS A 863 -18.09 -9.03 -0.82
CA LYS A 863 -17.97 -10.30 -1.54
C LYS A 863 -16.69 -10.29 -2.38
N GLY A 864 -15.64 -10.85 -1.87
CA GLY A 864 -14.33 -10.87 -2.51
C GLY A 864 -13.28 -11.47 -1.59
N PHE A 865 -11.99 -11.40 -1.97
CA PHE A 865 -10.98 -11.99 -1.13
C PHE A 865 -10.09 -10.97 -0.42
N VAL A 866 -9.61 -11.37 0.77
CA VAL A 866 -8.67 -10.61 1.60
C VAL A 866 -7.29 -11.25 1.46
N LEU A 867 -6.30 -10.45 1.08
CA LEU A 867 -4.88 -10.77 1.03
C LEU A 867 -4.18 -10.16 2.25
N THR A 868 -3.19 -10.81 2.82
CA THR A 868 -2.34 -10.15 3.82
C THR A 868 -1.49 -9.06 3.17
N ASP A 869 -0.99 -8.10 3.94
CA ASP A 869 0.22 -7.37 3.57
C ASP A 869 1.40 -8.36 3.47
N TYR A 870 2.60 -7.90 3.04
CA TYR A 870 3.73 -8.81 2.80
C TYR A 870 3.93 -9.82 3.92
N PHE A 871 3.81 -11.10 3.57
CA PHE A 871 3.87 -12.18 4.55
C PHE A 871 5.33 -12.47 4.93
N GLY A 872 5.85 -11.63 5.81
CA GLY A 872 7.20 -11.76 6.38
C GLY A 872 7.29 -12.77 7.52
N GLY A 873 6.15 -13.22 8.02
CA GLY A 873 6.05 -14.00 9.24
C GLY A 873 6.14 -13.14 10.49
N TYR A 874 7.10 -12.25 10.59
CA TYR A 874 7.36 -11.24 11.63
C TYR A 874 7.11 -11.72 13.08
N GLY A 875 7.01 -13.03 13.26
CA GLY A 875 6.72 -13.68 14.55
C GLY A 875 5.23 -13.78 14.91
N TYR A 876 4.32 -13.27 14.07
CA TYR A 876 2.88 -13.28 14.37
C TYR A 876 1.98 -13.68 13.20
N GLN A 877 2.43 -13.56 11.96
CA GLN A 877 1.63 -13.98 10.80
C GLN A 877 1.57 -15.51 10.72
N ASN A 878 0.34 -16.05 10.68
CA ASN A 878 0.06 -17.49 10.63
C ASN A 878 -1.19 -17.77 9.80
N ALA A 879 -1.04 -18.48 8.71
CA ALA A 879 -2.11 -18.72 7.74
C ALA A 879 -3.34 -19.41 8.34
N ASP A 880 -3.18 -20.38 9.25
CA ASP A 880 -4.32 -21.06 9.88
C ASP A 880 -5.14 -20.10 10.73
N GLN A 881 -4.48 -19.26 11.55
CA GLN A 881 -5.15 -18.24 12.35
C GLN A 881 -5.88 -17.22 11.47
N GLU A 882 -5.19 -16.72 10.43
CA GLU A 882 -5.70 -15.68 9.55
C GLU A 882 -6.89 -16.18 8.72
N VAL A 883 -6.82 -17.39 8.16
CA VAL A 883 -7.92 -17.96 7.37
C VAL A 883 -9.17 -18.23 8.22
N ARG A 884 -9.01 -18.67 9.46
CA ARG A 884 -10.13 -18.83 10.42
C ARG A 884 -10.79 -17.49 10.75
N ALA A 885 -10.02 -16.39 10.71
CA ALA A 885 -10.51 -15.03 10.96
C ALA A 885 -11.12 -14.34 9.73
N GLY A 886 -11.01 -14.93 8.54
CA GLY A 886 -11.60 -14.37 7.31
C GLY A 886 -10.61 -13.72 6.36
N ASN A 887 -9.30 -13.83 6.59
CA ASN A 887 -8.26 -13.54 5.62
C ASN A 887 -8.11 -14.75 4.68
N ASP A 888 -8.00 -14.55 3.39
CA ASP A 888 -8.12 -15.64 2.43
C ASP A 888 -6.80 -16.08 1.81
N SER A 889 -5.82 -15.19 1.73
CA SER A 889 -4.55 -15.50 1.04
C SER A 889 -3.37 -14.75 1.66
N MET A 890 -2.20 -15.37 1.57
CA MET A 890 -0.95 -14.84 2.11
C MET A 890 -0.12 -14.22 0.99
N LEU A 891 0.29 -12.95 1.14
CA LEU A 891 1.20 -12.30 0.19
C LEU A 891 2.60 -12.90 0.34
N ALA A 892 2.74 -14.15 -0.03
CA ALA A 892 3.96 -14.96 0.07
C ALA A 892 4.19 -15.78 -1.17
N THR A 893 5.44 -16.10 -1.44
CA THR A 893 5.83 -17.05 -2.48
C THR A 893 6.50 -18.30 -1.92
N THR A 894 7.11 -18.19 -0.75
CA THR A 894 7.86 -19.29 -0.10
C THR A 894 8.07 -18.99 1.39
N LYS A 895 7.23 -19.49 2.26
CA LYS A 895 7.39 -19.40 3.72
C LYS A 895 6.90 -20.70 4.36
N ILE A 896 7.16 -20.89 5.64
CA ILE A 896 6.72 -22.09 6.37
C ILE A 896 5.35 -21.84 7.01
N THR A 897 5.13 -20.67 7.62
CA THR A 897 3.90 -20.36 8.35
C THR A 897 2.74 -19.91 7.46
N ASN A 898 2.96 -19.77 6.14
CA ASN A 898 1.92 -19.50 5.16
C ASN A 898 1.15 -20.75 4.72
N HIS A 899 1.61 -21.95 5.05
CA HIS A 899 0.94 -23.20 4.74
C HIS A 899 0.10 -23.70 5.92
N ILE A 900 -1.12 -24.15 5.61
CA ILE A 900 -2.01 -24.74 6.60
C ILE A 900 -1.68 -26.21 6.73
N THR A 901 -1.45 -26.68 7.95
CA THR A 901 -1.12 -28.07 8.25
C THR A 901 -2.24 -28.76 9.02
N ASP A 902 -3.11 -28.00 9.69
CA ASP A 902 -4.28 -28.53 10.37
C ASP A 902 -5.32 -29.04 9.37
N LYS A 903 -5.85 -30.24 9.63
CA LYS A 903 -6.85 -30.92 8.78
C LYS A 903 -8.15 -31.17 9.54
N SER A 904 -8.41 -30.42 10.60
CA SER A 904 -9.72 -30.46 11.29
C SER A 904 -10.83 -30.01 10.34
N ALA A 905 -12.07 -30.40 10.64
CA ALA A 905 -13.22 -29.97 9.87
C ALA A 905 -13.36 -28.44 9.85
N THR A 906 -13.06 -27.78 10.98
CA THR A 906 -13.08 -26.31 11.11
C THR A 906 -12.06 -25.67 10.20
N SER A 907 -10.81 -26.16 10.17
CA SER A 907 -9.76 -25.63 9.29
C SER A 907 -10.13 -25.80 7.81
N VAL A 908 -10.54 -27.01 7.40
CA VAL A 908 -10.91 -27.29 5.99
C VAL A 908 -12.12 -26.46 5.54
N LYS A 909 -13.08 -26.22 6.44
CA LYS A 909 -14.24 -25.34 6.17
C LYS A 909 -13.79 -23.87 5.94
N ALA A 910 -12.88 -23.36 6.77
CA ALA A 910 -12.30 -22.04 6.60
C ALA A 910 -11.49 -21.93 5.30
N MET A 911 -10.68 -22.95 4.98
CA MET A 911 -9.94 -23.03 3.71
C MET A 911 -10.86 -23.04 2.48
N ARG A 912 -11.99 -23.75 2.56
CA ARG A 912 -12.99 -23.77 1.49
C ARG A 912 -13.61 -22.40 1.27
N GLN A 913 -13.92 -21.67 2.36
CA GLN A 913 -14.43 -20.30 2.28
C GLN A 913 -13.40 -19.36 1.65
N ALA A 914 -12.15 -19.42 2.08
CA ALA A 914 -11.07 -18.65 1.50
C ALA A 914 -10.90 -18.95 0.00
N ALA A 915 -10.89 -20.22 -0.38
CA ALA A 915 -10.84 -20.62 -1.78
C ALA A 915 -12.02 -20.08 -2.60
N HIS A 916 -13.23 -20.07 -2.04
CA HIS A 916 -14.41 -19.46 -2.69
C HIS A 916 -14.18 -17.98 -2.97
N ASN A 917 -13.76 -17.20 -1.97
CA ASN A 917 -13.51 -15.77 -2.07
C ASN A 917 -12.47 -15.45 -3.16
N ILE A 918 -11.35 -16.17 -3.16
CA ILE A 918 -10.29 -16.02 -4.17
C ILE A 918 -10.82 -16.37 -5.57
N LEU A 919 -11.51 -17.50 -5.71
CA LEU A 919 -12.01 -17.97 -7.00
C LEU A 919 -13.13 -17.10 -7.55
N TYR A 920 -13.99 -16.55 -6.68
CA TYR A 920 -15.04 -15.60 -7.07
C TYR A 920 -14.44 -14.32 -7.67
N THR A 921 -13.48 -13.72 -7.00
CA THR A 921 -12.79 -12.52 -7.50
C THR A 921 -12.03 -12.84 -8.80
N ALA A 922 -11.28 -13.93 -8.84
CA ALA A 922 -10.54 -14.36 -10.02
C ALA A 922 -11.47 -14.59 -11.23
N ALA A 923 -12.60 -15.27 -11.02
CA ALA A 923 -13.57 -15.57 -12.09
C ALA A 923 -14.15 -14.30 -12.72
N ASN A 924 -14.35 -13.24 -11.92
CA ASN A 924 -14.90 -11.97 -12.36
C ASN A 924 -13.86 -10.98 -12.90
N SER A 925 -12.59 -11.39 -13.03
CA SER A 925 -11.57 -10.57 -13.69
C SER A 925 -11.71 -10.58 -15.22
N TRP A 926 -11.14 -9.57 -15.88
CA TRP A 926 -11.12 -9.45 -17.34
C TRP A 926 -10.53 -10.69 -18.05
N GLN A 927 -9.67 -11.45 -17.35
CA GLN A 927 -9.03 -12.66 -17.88
C GLN A 927 -10.04 -13.76 -18.26
N TYR A 928 -11.21 -13.79 -17.60
CA TYR A 928 -12.27 -14.79 -17.84
C TYR A 928 -13.48 -14.22 -18.60
N ALA A 929 -13.52 -12.92 -18.89
CA ALA A 929 -14.66 -12.25 -19.52
C ALA A 929 -15.01 -12.82 -20.91
N ASN A 930 -14.05 -13.42 -21.60
CA ASN A 930 -14.22 -13.98 -22.95
C ASN A 930 -14.24 -15.53 -22.98
N GLY A 931 -14.57 -16.17 -21.84
CA GLY A 931 -14.64 -17.62 -21.70
C GLY A 931 -13.31 -18.23 -21.23
N GLU A 932 -13.01 -19.48 -21.66
CA GLU A 932 -11.83 -20.20 -21.19
C GLU A 932 -10.52 -19.49 -21.62
N PRO A 933 -9.68 -19.03 -20.66
CA PRO A 933 -8.45 -18.30 -20.99
C PRO A 933 -7.44 -19.23 -21.71
N LYS A 934 -6.78 -18.67 -22.73
CA LYS A 934 -5.69 -19.37 -23.42
C LYS A 934 -4.38 -19.11 -22.66
N VAL A 935 -3.79 -20.14 -22.10
CA VAL A 935 -2.53 -20.05 -21.35
C VAL A 935 -1.35 -20.49 -22.22
N ALA A 936 -0.36 -19.63 -22.39
CA ALA A 936 0.93 -20.07 -22.93
C ALA A 936 1.68 -20.91 -21.89
N THR A 937 2.23 -22.05 -22.30
CA THR A 937 3.07 -22.86 -21.40
C THR A 937 4.33 -22.05 -21.05
N PRO A 938 4.66 -21.84 -19.76
CA PRO A 938 5.88 -21.13 -19.37
C PRO A 938 7.14 -21.77 -19.99
N ILE A 939 8.09 -20.95 -20.41
CA ILE A 939 9.33 -21.39 -21.09
C ILE A 939 10.08 -22.45 -20.26
N TRP A 940 10.13 -22.29 -18.94
CA TRP A 940 10.79 -23.27 -18.06
C TRP A 940 10.13 -24.65 -18.07
N LYS A 941 8.78 -24.72 -18.18
CA LYS A 941 8.06 -26.00 -18.32
C LYS A 941 8.38 -26.67 -19.65
N THR A 942 8.42 -25.88 -20.72
CA THR A 942 8.83 -26.39 -22.04
C THR A 942 10.26 -26.94 -22.01
N ALA A 943 11.19 -26.20 -21.39
CA ALA A 943 12.57 -26.66 -21.21
C ALA A 943 12.65 -27.97 -20.38
N MET A 944 11.85 -28.07 -19.32
CA MET A 944 11.76 -29.28 -18.49
C MET A 944 11.23 -30.49 -19.29
N TYR A 945 10.19 -30.32 -20.12
CA TYR A 945 9.66 -31.40 -20.95
C TYR A 945 10.66 -31.85 -22.00
N VAL A 946 11.42 -30.94 -22.60
CA VAL A 946 12.52 -31.26 -23.51
C VAL A 946 13.61 -32.05 -22.77
N ALA A 947 13.99 -31.61 -21.57
CA ALA A 947 14.96 -32.32 -20.73
C ALA A 947 14.49 -33.73 -20.38
N TRP A 948 13.21 -33.94 -20.09
CA TRP A 948 12.65 -35.28 -19.90
C TRP A 948 12.74 -36.15 -21.13
N GLY A 949 12.39 -35.59 -22.30
CA GLY A 949 12.51 -36.32 -23.58
C GLY A 949 13.95 -36.72 -23.85
N VAL A 950 14.91 -35.81 -23.69
CA VAL A 950 16.33 -36.11 -23.85
C VAL A 950 16.81 -37.18 -22.87
N THR A 951 16.42 -37.05 -21.58
CA THR A 951 16.77 -38.02 -20.53
C THR A 951 16.20 -39.38 -20.84
N ALA A 952 14.95 -39.50 -21.27
CA ALA A 952 14.34 -40.79 -21.64
C ALA A 952 15.09 -41.46 -22.80
N VAL A 953 15.44 -40.70 -23.83
CA VAL A 953 16.22 -41.23 -24.97
C VAL A 953 17.61 -41.72 -24.52
N LEU A 954 18.27 -40.92 -23.65
CA LEU A 954 19.59 -41.31 -23.12
C LEU A 954 19.50 -42.57 -22.23
N VAL A 955 18.52 -42.64 -21.34
CA VAL A 955 18.31 -43.81 -20.48
C VAL A 955 18.05 -45.07 -21.30
N ILE A 956 17.12 -44.99 -22.27
CA ILE A 956 16.82 -46.12 -23.17
C ILE A 956 18.08 -46.53 -23.98
N GLY A 957 18.83 -45.56 -24.51
CA GLY A 957 20.06 -45.83 -25.24
C GLY A 957 21.14 -46.50 -24.38
N LEU A 958 21.33 -46.02 -23.16
CA LEU A 958 22.31 -46.58 -22.22
C LEU A 958 21.88 -47.96 -21.75
N GLU A 959 20.58 -48.20 -21.53
CA GLU A 959 20.02 -49.52 -21.18
C GLU A 959 20.25 -50.52 -22.28
N ILE A 960 19.96 -50.20 -23.54
CA ILE A 960 20.24 -51.07 -24.68
C ILE A 960 21.73 -51.43 -24.74
N VAL A 961 22.60 -50.44 -24.50
CA VAL A 961 24.05 -50.68 -24.49
C VAL A 961 24.47 -51.56 -23.30
N ALA A 962 23.89 -51.34 -22.10
CA ALA A 962 24.18 -52.15 -20.94
C ALA A 962 23.76 -53.62 -21.13
N ILE A 963 22.53 -53.83 -21.64
CA ILE A 963 22.01 -55.16 -21.96
C ILE A 963 22.85 -55.87 -23.05
N LYS A 964 23.16 -55.20 -24.16
CA LYS A 964 24.01 -55.76 -25.20
C LYS A 964 25.39 -56.17 -24.68
N ARG A 965 26.02 -55.30 -23.87
CA ARG A 965 27.30 -55.60 -23.22
C ARG A 965 27.20 -56.78 -22.25
N TYR A 966 26.12 -56.88 -21.50
CA TYR A 966 25.85 -58.00 -20.60
C TYR A 966 25.72 -59.30 -21.38
N LEU A 967 24.87 -59.36 -22.41
CA LEU A 967 24.63 -60.54 -23.24
C LEU A 967 25.93 -61.02 -23.96
N ASN A 968 26.68 -60.04 -24.50
CA ASN A 968 27.95 -60.34 -25.17
C ASN A 968 28.99 -60.90 -24.18
N ARG A 969 29.08 -60.42 -22.96
CA ARG A 969 29.95 -60.94 -21.92
C ARG A 969 29.51 -62.39 -21.46
N LYS A 970 28.21 -62.61 -21.31
CA LYS A 970 27.67 -63.93 -21.02
C LYS A 970 27.99 -64.96 -22.13
N LYS A 971 27.81 -64.56 -23.40
CA LYS A 971 28.16 -65.40 -24.53
C LYS A 971 29.66 -65.73 -24.55
N ALA A 972 30.49 -64.75 -24.26
CA ALA A 972 31.93 -64.97 -24.23
C ALA A 972 32.36 -65.95 -23.11
N VAL A 973 31.73 -65.89 -21.94
CA VAL A 973 31.96 -66.90 -20.86
C VAL A 973 31.48 -68.29 -21.23
N ALA A 974 30.28 -68.46 -21.81
CA ALA A 974 29.76 -69.72 -22.27
C ALA A 974 30.63 -70.33 -23.37
N THR A 975 31.20 -69.54 -24.29
CA THR A 975 32.09 -70.02 -25.34
C THR A 975 33.42 -70.53 -24.74
N VAL A 976 33.94 -69.89 -23.67
CA VAL A 976 35.14 -70.36 -22.97
C VAL A 976 34.89 -71.62 -22.17
N GLU A 977 33.67 -71.76 -21.50
CA GLU A 977 33.31 -72.97 -20.80
C GLU A 977 33.12 -74.17 -21.77
N SER A 978 32.50 -73.94 -22.94
CA SER A 978 32.34 -75.01 -23.96
C SER A 978 33.64 -75.37 -24.63
N ALA A 979 34.66 -74.54 -24.63
CA ALA A 979 36.01 -74.84 -25.14
C ALA A 979 36.91 -75.55 -24.12
N ALA A 980 36.45 -75.61 -22.83
CA ALA A 980 37.20 -76.20 -21.74
C ALA A 980 36.74 -77.64 -21.36
N GLU A 981 35.78 -78.29 -22.10
CA GLU A 981 35.45 -79.70 -21.90
C GLU A 981 36.64 -80.59 -22.34
N PRO A 982 37.07 -81.50 -21.50
CA PRO A 982 38.20 -82.35 -21.81
C PRO A 982 37.86 -83.36 -22.91
N VAL A 983 38.68 -83.34 -23.93
CA VAL A 983 38.70 -84.46 -24.97
C VAL A 983 38.88 -85.76 -24.23
N ALA A 984 37.86 -86.65 -24.28
CA ALA A 984 37.91 -87.94 -23.73
C ALA A 984 39.01 -88.75 -24.44
N ALA A 985 39.96 -89.30 -23.69
CA ALA A 985 41.01 -90.20 -24.16
C ALA A 985 40.36 -91.48 -24.63
N GLY A 986 40.57 -91.80 -25.92
CA GLY A 986 40.17 -93.11 -26.45
C GLY A 986 41.04 -94.22 -25.89
N PRO A 987 40.57 -95.51 -25.87
CA PRO A 987 41.22 -96.58 -25.19
C PRO A 987 42.50 -97.07 -25.92
N ALA A 988 43.57 -97.30 -25.17
CA ALA A 988 44.74 -97.94 -25.60
C ALA A 988 44.46 -99.45 -25.78
N ASN A 989 44.68 -99.97 -26.95
CA ASN A 989 44.75 -101.40 -27.24
C ASN A 989 46.06 -101.91 -26.65
N ALA A 990 45.92 -103.04 -25.97
CA ALA A 990 47.05 -103.87 -25.53
C ALA A 990 47.58 -104.69 -26.69
N GLU A 991 48.85 -104.71 -26.87
CA GLU A 991 49.74 -105.79 -26.77
C GLU A 991 51.00 -105.42 -26.08
#